data_f5a936bd73554b58351fa89f0d440dcf
#
_entry.id   f5a936bd73554b58351fa89f0d440dcf
#
_cell.length_a   1.000
_cell.length_b   1.000
_cell.length_c   1.000
_cell.angle_alpha   90.00
_cell.angle_beta   90.00
_cell.angle_gamma   90.00
#
_symmetry.space_group_name_H-M   'P 1'
#
loop_
_entity.id
_entity.type
_entity.pdbx_description
1 polymer ?
#
loop_
_entity_poly.entity_id
_entity_poly.type
_entity_poly.pdbx_seq_one_letter_code
_entity_poly.pdbx_strand_id
1 'polypeptide(L)'
;MQLNRRRFLQGMGLGILTLALDPYLQGLAAPTARKLALLVGVDHYGDGSLDLKGCVTDVQLQQELLIHRFGFNPQDIVTLTNAEATREAIETAFLEHLVNQAIAGDVVVFHFSGYGHQVQGINALLPSDGLQFPEKIPTQQDILETTLDLLGRSLATDKVTMILDTSYQGGAKFLQGNLRSRSFPLASEVVNPQELAFQAQLSSRKAKISKKRPGMVLLAANPSQSAAEIRGNGWNAGLFTYSLTQYLWQVSPASQVMITLARSSEPVERIRGLEQQPQLLKNTPGARLTYFLPPESPQGADGVITEIDAQSSLITVFLAGLPPLIVDYFGVNSTFDVLQNGEIFAKIQVQSRQGLKAKAINLTPDQPLQVGQRVQESRRVLPKDMKLFVTPDSSLSRIERVDATSAISSIEGVVVSPEKDTRADILLSRQGTGYGLSTLGGFLLTDTPGPEDEAIKSALGRLKGKFQTLLAAKYWHLTLNEGSSRLKVGVGLEKIAQSSQTVIYKQTRPGAIAACSGSKLSDCPQGLSPSLLSGAIAESSLVAGLPKLSVGTAIAYRIENYESEPIYYLIVGLDTRTKAIALVSPTNLAIPPGQSQRIPDTSTEPLERITAPVGLGQMYVICSKVPFTRTQGILDKEKEGMLVTLSDPLSVARAILEDLNQAQANPSESYALDLNQWATLSFMYQVIN
;
A
#
# COMPACT_ATOMS: atom_id res chain seq x y z
N MET A 1 38.50 -45.03 -42.23
CA MET A 1 38.84 -45.78 -41.00
C MET A 1 37.92 -45.23 -39.90
N GLN A 2 36.77 -45.86 -39.66
CA GLN A 2 35.77 -45.45 -38.62
C GLN A 2 36.25 -46.02 -37.28
N LEU A 3 36.66 -45.18 -36.36
CA LEU A 3 36.94 -45.52 -34.98
C LEU A 3 35.68 -45.55 -34.17
N ASN A 4 35.33 -46.74 -33.72
CA ASN A 4 34.09 -47.07 -32.98
C ASN A 4 34.07 -46.40 -31.60
N ARG A 5 33.20 -45.47 -31.37
CA ARG A 5 32.97 -44.76 -30.09
C ARG A 5 32.74 -45.68 -28.88
N ARG A 6 32.42 -46.93 -29.08
CA ARG A 6 32.19 -47.91 -28.00
C ARG A 6 33.43 -48.44 -27.31
N ARG A 7 34.61 -48.34 -27.92
CA ARG A 7 35.87 -48.84 -27.32
C ARG A 7 36.66 -47.79 -26.55
N PHE A 8 36.30 -46.52 -26.68
CA PHE A 8 36.93 -45.44 -25.90
C PHE A 8 36.36 -45.32 -24.47
N LEU A 9 35.15 -45.82 -24.23
CA LEU A 9 34.50 -45.78 -22.90
C LEU A 9 34.79 -47.00 -22.01
N GLN A 10 35.52 -48.01 -22.51
CA GLN A 10 35.88 -49.19 -21.73
C GLN A 10 37.33 -49.23 -21.23
N GLY A 11 38.11 -48.18 -21.48
CA GLY A 11 39.54 -48.14 -21.17
C GLY A 11 39.98 -47.14 -20.10
N MET A 12 39.08 -46.35 -19.49
CA MET A 12 39.42 -45.49 -18.35
C MET A 12 38.72 -46.01 -17.09
N GLY A 13 39.51 -46.42 -16.14
CA GLY A 13 39.16 -47.14 -14.95
C GLY A 13 38.02 -46.52 -14.14
N LEU A 14 37.06 -47.35 -13.85
CA LEU A 14 35.97 -47.23 -12.91
C LEU A 14 36.46 -47.03 -11.45
N GLY A 15 37.27 -46.05 -11.15
CA GLY A 15 37.79 -45.92 -9.80
C GLY A 15 37.94 -44.52 -9.23
N ILE A 16 37.88 -43.48 -10.05
CA ILE A 16 38.17 -42.11 -9.56
C ILE A 16 37.08 -41.07 -9.93
N LEU A 17 36.09 -41.40 -10.76
CA LEU A 17 35.01 -40.46 -11.15
C LEU A 17 33.74 -40.52 -10.30
N THR A 18 33.62 -41.49 -9.38
CA THR A 18 32.40 -41.60 -8.53
C THR A 18 32.42 -40.71 -7.30
N LEU A 19 33.58 -40.21 -6.87
CA LEU A 19 33.66 -39.34 -5.66
C LEU A 19 33.65 -37.83 -5.95
N ALA A 20 33.77 -37.41 -7.21
CA ALA A 20 33.79 -35.97 -7.56
C ALA A 20 32.53 -35.48 -8.26
N LEU A 21 31.62 -36.37 -8.69
CA LEU A 21 30.36 -36.00 -9.36
C LEU A 21 29.14 -35.99 -8.42
N ASP A 22 29.24 -36.62 -7.26
CA ASP A 22 28.12 -36.66 -6.28
C ASP A 22 27.64 -35.26 -5.78
N PRO A 23 28.53 -34.30 -5.48
CA PRO A 23 28.04 -32.96 -5.09
C PRO A 23 27.47 -32.17 -6.28
N TYR A 24 27.95 -32.43 -7.52
CA TYR A 24 27.42 -31.76 -8.71
C TYR A 24 26.11 -32.37 -9.21
N LEU A 25 25.93 -33.69 -9.08
CA LEU A 25 24.69 -34.37 -9.43
C LEU A 25 23.60 -34.17 -8.35
N GLN A 26 23.98 -34.04 -7.07
CA GLN A 26 23.05 -33.66 -6.01
C GLN A 26 22.63 -32.20 -6.11
N GLY A 27 23.48 -31.31 -6.62
CA GLY A 27 23.13 -29.91 -6.92
C GLY A 27 22.21 -29.74 -8.14
N LEU A 28 22.23 -30.70 -9.08
CA LEU A 28 21.39 -30.71 -10.30
C LEU A 28 20.05 -31.43 -10.12
N ALA A 29 19.83 -32.10 -8.99
CA ALA A 29 18.64 -32.93 -8.72
C ALA A 29 17.85 -32.48 -7.49
N ALA A 30 18.18 -31.36 -6.86
CA ALA A 30 17.28 -30.75 -5.89
C ALA A 30 16.06 -30.20 -6.65
N PRO A 31 14.84 -30.76 -6.47
CA PRO A 31 13.66 -30.20 -7.11
C PRO A 31 13.57 -28.73 -6.70
N THR A 32 13.48 -27.82 -7.68
CA THR A 32 13.19 -26.41 -7.39
C THR A 32 11.93 -26.35 -6.53
N ALA A 33 12.04 -25.69 -5.38
CA ALA A 33 10.92 -25.56 -4.44
C ALA A 33 9.69 -25.02 -5.19
N ARG A 34 8.57 -25.76 -5.15
CA ARG A 34 7.31 -25.32 -5.76
C ARG A 34 6.74 -24.14 -4.97
N LYS A 35 5.91 -23.39 -5.66
CA LYS A 35 5.23 -22.21 -5.10
C LYS A 35 3.74 -22.43 -5.29
N LEU A 36 3.03 -22.82 -4.22
CA LEU A 36 1.60 -23.15 -4.24
C LEU A 36 0.78 -22.02 -3.60
N ALA A 37 -0.35 -21.67 -4.19
CA ALA A 37 -1.26 -20.68 -3.61
C ALA A 37 -2.71 -21.11 -3.67
N LEU A 38 -3.47 -20.77 -2.62
CA LEU A 38 -4.93 -20.82 -2.57
C LEU A 38 -5.44 -19.43 -2.20
N LEU A 39 -6.18 -18.80 -3.13
CA LEU A 39 -6.68 -17.44 -3.00
C LEU A 39 -8.20 -17.47 -2.98
N VAL A 40 -8.79 -16.99 -1.89
CA VAL A 40 -10.24 -17.02 -1.65
C VAL A 40 -10.78 -15.61 -1.53
N GLY A 41 -11.86 -15.29 -2.27
CA GLY A 41 -12.51 -13.98 -2.23
C GLY A 41 -14.03 -14.08 -2.34
N VAL A 42 -14.74 -13.55 -1.34
CA VAL A 42 -16.21 -13.59 -1.30
C VAL A 42 -16.77 -12.17 -1.29
N ASP A 43 -17.34 -11.75 -2.42
CA ASP A 43 -18.07 -10.50 -2.55
C ASP A 43 -19.59 -10.72 -2.32
N HIS A 44 -20.14 -11.82 -2.80
CA HIS A 44 -21.58 -12.05 -2.82
C HIS A 44 -22.04 -12.96 -1.68
N TYR A 45 -22.95 -12.42 -0.87
CA TYR A 45 -23.61 -13.11 0.23
C TYR A 45 -25.13 -13.05 0.01
N GLY A 46 -25.67 -14.05 -0.66
CA GLY A 46 -27.10 -14.27 -0.85
C GLY A 46 -27.84 -13.21 -1.68
N ASP A 47 -28.69 -12.37 -1.05
CA ASP A 47 -29.59 -11.44 -1.74
C ASP A 47 -28.93 -10.11 -2.21
N GLY A 48 -27.65 -9.98 -2.06
CA GLY A 48 -26.87 -8.80 -2.44
C GLY A 48 -26.93 -7.62 -1.46
N SER A 49 -27.76 -7.68 -0.43
CA SER A 49 -27.88 -6.57 0.54
C SER A 49 -26.66 -6.42 1.45
N LEU A 50 -25.89 -7.49 1.60
CA LEU A 50 -24.64 -7.54 2.37
C LEU A 50 -23.40 -7.70 1.49
N ASP A 51 -23.52 -7.51 0.17
CA ASP A 51 -22.40 -7.69 -0.73
C ASP A 51 -21.24 -6.78 -0.42
N LEU A 52 -20.05 -7.36 -0.32
CA LEU A 52 -18.77 -6.71 -0.50
C LEU A 52 -18.53 -6.49 -2.00
N LYS A 53 -17.45 -5.84 -2.38
CA LYS A 53 -17.12 -5.60 -3.81
C LYS A 53 -15.62 -5.64 -4.09
N GLY A 54 -14.81 -5.83 -3.05
CA GLY A 54 -13.36 -5.76 -3.15
C GLY A 54 -12.65 -7.10 -3.06
N CYS A 55 -13.34 -8.17 -2.65
CA CYS A 55 -12.68 -9.43 -2.32
C CYS A 55 -12.21 -10.20 -3.56
N VAL A 56 -13.00 -10.18 -4.63
CA VAL A 56 -12.58 -10.77 -5.93
C VAL A 56 -11.41 -9.97 -6.53
N THR A 57 -11.41 -8.64 -6.37
CA THR A 57 -10.27 -7.81 -6.77
C THR A 57 -9.03 -8.14 -5.96
N ASP A 58 -9.16 -8.42 -4.66
CA ASP A 58 -8.04 -8.81 -3.81
C ASP A 58 -7.40 -10.13 -4.27
N VAL A 59 -8.23 -11.10 -4.68
CA VAL A 59 -7.74 -12.34 -5.31
C VAL A 59 -6.93 -12.03 -6.57
N GLN A 60 -7.43 -11.15 -7.45
CA GLN A 60 -6.71 -10.74 -8.65
C GLN A 60 -5.40 -10.01 -8.31
N LEU A 61 -5.42 -9.09 -7.35
CA LEU A 61 -4.21 -8.37 -6.90
C LEU A 61 -3.13 -9.33 -6.41
N GLN A 62 -3.49 -10.32 -5.60
CA GLN A 62 -2.58 -11.35 -5.11
C GLN A 62 -2.09 -12.25 -6.24
N GLN A 63 -2.98 -12.70 -7.12
CA GLN A 63 -2.64 -13.58 -8.23
C GLN A 63 -1.60 -12.94 -9.16
N GLU A 64 -1.87 -11.72 -9.64
CA GLU A 64 -0.95 -11.00 -10.54
C GLU A 64 0.40 -10.72 -9.85
N LEU A 65 0.38 -10.36 -8.56
CA LEU A 65 1.60 -10.16 -7.78
C LEU A 65 2.42 -11.44 -7.67
N LEU A 66 1.80 -12.56 -7.30
CA LEU A 66 2.47 -13.84 -7.12
C LEU A 66 3.08 -14.34 -8.43
N ILE A 67 2.37 -14.22 -9.55
CA ILE A 67 2.86 -14.61 -10.87
C ILE A 67 4.02 -13.72 -11.31
N HIS A 68 3.81 -12.40 -11.37
CA HIS A 68 4.70 -11.49 -12.09
C HIS A 68 5.81 -10.87 -11.23
N ARG A 69 5.72 -10.98 -9.90
CA ARG A 69 6.76 -10.49 -8.99
C ARG A 69 7.49 -11.61 -8.26
N PHE A 70 6.81 -12.71 -7.95
CA PHE A 70 7.36 -13.81 -7.16
C PHE A 70 7.49 -15.12 -7.95
N GLY A 71 7.09 -15.14 -9.23
CA GLY A 71 7.28 -16.26 -10.16
C GLY A 71 6.52 -17.52 -9.78
N PHE A 72 5.31 -17.38 -9.26
CA PHE A 72 4.40 -18.51 -9.13
C PHE A 72 3.94 -18.97 -10.51
N ASN A 73 3.91 -20.27 -10.73
CA ASN A 73 3.29 -20.81 -11.93
C ASN A 73 1.76 -20.62 -11.83
N PRO A 74 1.10 -20.03 -12.84
CA PRO A 74 -0.36 -19.90 -12.83
C PRO A 74 -1.12 -21.19 -12.55
N GLN A 75 -0.58 -22.36 -12.96
CA GLN A 75 -1.18 -23.67 -12.71
C GLN A 75 -1.08 -24.13 -11.24
N ASP A 76 -0.18 -23.53 -10.47
CA ASP A 76 0.01 -23.81 -9.05
C ASP A 76 -0.75 -22.80 -8.15
N ILE A 77 -1.62 -21.97 -8.73
CA ILE A 77 -2.51 -21.05 -8.03
C ILE A 77 -3.95 -21.50 -8.22
N VAL A 78 -4.62 -21.84 -7.14
CA VAL A 78 -6.07 -22.12 -7.09
C VAL A 78 -6.78 -20.86 -6.59
N THR A 79 -7.83 -20.44 -7.30
CA THR A 79 -8.69 -19.33 -6.90
C THR A 79 -10.10 -19.84 -6.65
N LEU A 80 -10.72 -19.45 -5.56
CA LEU A 80 -12.13 -19.69 -5.24
C LEU A 80 -12.80 -18.34 -5.00
N THR A 81 -13.80 -18.02 -5.84
CA THR A 81 -14.48 -16.72 -5.77
C THR A 81 -15.99 -16.88 -5.66
N ASN A 82 -16.61 -16.03 -4.85
CA ASN A 82 -18.07 -15.97 -4.70
C ASN A 82 -18.69 -17.37 -4.46
N ALA A 83 -19.61 -17.81 -5.32
CA ALA A 83 -20.33 -19.09 -5.16
C ALA A 83 -19.42 -20.33 -5.10
N GLU A 84 -18.19 -20.25 -5.62
CA GLU A 84 -17.20 -21.32 -5.55
C GLU A 84 -16.53 -21.41 -4.17
N ALA A 85 -16.56 -20.32 -3.40
CA ALA A 85 -15.88 -20.20 -2.11
C ALA A 85 -16.77 -20.70 -0.95
N THR A 86 -17.36 -21.88 -1.10
CA THR A 86 -18.08 -22.55 -0.01
C THR A 86 -17.10 -23.12 1.03
N ARG A 87 -17.57 -23.39 2.23
CA ARG A 87 -16.76 -24.01 3.28
C ARG A 87 -16.08 -25.28 2.78
N GLU A 88 -16.87 -26.22 2.24
CA GLU A 88 -16.38 -27.51 1.73
C GLU A 88 -15.33 -27.34 0.64
N ALA A 89 -15.55 -26.41 -0.30
CA ALA A 89 -14.61 -26.15 -1.38
C ALA A 89 -13.29 -25.58 -0.86
N ILE A 90 -13.32 -24.65 0.11
CA ILE A 90 -12.12 -24.06 0.72
C ILE A 90 -11.32 -25.12 1.48
N GLU A 91 -11.98 -25.93 2.32
CA GLU A 91 -11.35 -27.02 3.10
C GLU A 91 -10.74 -28.07 2.17
N THR A 92 -11.48 -28.49 1.13
CA THR A 92 -11.01 -29.44 0.12
C THR A 92 -9.81 -28.91 -0.66
N ALA A 93 -9.88 -27.68 -1.18
CA ALA A 93 -8.78 -27.08 -1.91
C ALA A 93 -7.53 -26.92 -1.01
N PHE A 94 -7.70 -26.54 0.26
CA PHE A 94 -6.58 -26.45 1.19
C PHE A 94 -5.91 -27.82 1.41
N LEU A 95 -6.71 -28.88 1.58
CA LEU A 95 -6.18 -30.23 1.76
C LEU A 95 -5.55 -30.78 0.48
N GLU A 96 -6.24 -30.72 -0.66
CA GLU A 96 -5.82 -31.40 -1.89
C GLU A 96 -4.72 -30.63 -2.61
N HIS A 97 -4.81 -29.29 -2.67
CA HIS A 97 -3.84 -28.47 -3.38
C HIS A 97 -2.64 -28.07 -2.51
N LEU A 98 -2.85 -27.71 -1.24
CA LEU A 98 -1.75 -27.27 -0.39
C LEU A 98 -1.17 -28.40 0.45
N VAL A 99 -1.98 -29.09 1.28
CA VAL A 99 -1.45 -30.08 2.24
C VAL A 99 -0.91 -31.34 1.54
N ASN A 100 -1.63 -31.88 0.55
CA ASN A 100 -1.26 -33.11 -0.11
C ASN A 100 -0.15 -32.93 -1.16
N GLN A 101 0.04 -31.71 -1.69
CA GLN A 101 1.04 -31.46 -2.72
C GLN A 101 2.33 -30.83 -2.20
N ALA A 102 2.25 -29.99 -1.14
CA ALA A 102 3.45 -29.34 -0.62
C ALA A 102 4.40 -30.36 0.03
N ILE A 103 5.68 -30.20 -0.26
CA ILE A 103 6.79 -30.93 0.37
C ILE A 103 7.68 -29.96 1.16
N ALA A 104 8.60 -30.49 1.94
CA ALA A 104 9.55 -29.70 2.71
C ALA A 104 10.36 -28.76 1.78
N GLY A 105 10.37 -27.48 2.11
CA GLY A 105 11.07 -26.43 1.33
C GLY A 105 10.20 -25.69 0.33
N ASP A 106 9.02 -26.20 -0.04
CA ASP A 106 8.06 -25.48 -0.88
C ASP A 106 7.53 -24.22 -0.19
N VAL A 107 7.06 -23.28 -1.00
CA VAL A 107 6.44 -22.04 -0.53
C VAL A 107 4.93 -22.14 -0.69
N VAL A 108 4.20 -21.84 0.37
CA VAL A 108 2.73 -21.89 0.40
C VAL A 108 2.17 -20.53 0.75
N VAL A 109 1.20 -20.05 -0.04
CA VAL A 109 0.42 -18.85 0.24
C VAL A 109 -1.06 -19.20 0.34
N PHE A 110 -1.69 -18.78 1.43
CA PHE A 110 -3.13 -18.79 1.61
C PHE A 110 -3.62 -17.37 1.79
N HIS A 111 -4.61 -16.96 1.01
CA HIS A 111 -5.26 -15.65 1.13
C HIS A 111 -6.77 -15.83 1.26
N PHE A 112 -7.36 -15.14 2.23
CA PHE A 112 -8.81 -15.03 2.37
C PHE A 112 -9.23 -13.57 2.45
N SER A 113 -10.21 -13.20 1.65
CA SER A 113 -10.84 -11.88 1.62
C SER A 113 -12.35 -12.03 1.66
N GLY A 114 -13.00 -11.50 2.70
CA GLY A 114 -14.42 -11.68 2.94
C GLY A 114 -14.85 -11.20 4.32
N TYR A 115 -16.08 -11.51 4.69
CA TYR A 115 -16.53 -11.29 6.05
C TYR A 115 -15.89 -12.25 7.04
N GLY A 116 -15.70 -11.79 8.26
CA GLY A 116 -15.46 -12.60 9.43
C GLY A 116 -16.41 -12.23 10.56
N HIS A 117 -16.53 -13.09 11.53
CA HIS A 117 -17.31 -12.88 12.74
C HIS A 117 -16.78 -13.75 13.88
N GLN A 118 -17.51 -13.84 14.98
CA GLN A 118 -17.17 -14.71 16.08
C GLN A 118 -18.22 -15.81 16.28
N VAL A 119 -17.74 -17.03 16.55
CA VAL A 119 -18.55 -18.18 16.93
C VAL A 119 -18.09 -18.61 18.33
N GLN A 120 -18.95 -18.45 19.34
CA GLN A 120 -18.62 -18.69 20.77
C GLN A 120 -17.31 -17.95 21.20
N GLY A 121 -17.09 -16.74 20.70
CA GLY A 121 -15.89 -15.97 21.00
C GLY A 121 -14.62 -16.39 20.22
N ILE A 122 -14.69 -17.42 19.36
CA ILE A 122 -13.62 -17.84 18.46
C ILE A 122 -13.80 -17.11 17.13
N ASN A 123 -12.74 -16.53 16.60
CA ASN A 123 -12.74 -15.90 15.28
C ASN A 123 -13.02 -16.92 14.18
N ALA A 124 -13.85 -16.54 13.21
CA ALA A 124 -14.24 -17.39 12.09
C ALA A 124 -14.28 -16.63 10.77
N LEU A 125 -13.88 -17.27 9.69
CA LEU A 125 -14.11 -16.81 8.32
C LEU A 125 -15.53 -17.19 7.89
N LEU A 126 -16.17 -16.30 7.14
CA LEU A 126 -17.52 -16.52 6.62
C LEU A 126 -17.43 -16.85 5.11
N PRO A 127 -17.58 -18.13 4.71
CA PRO A 127 -17.65 -18.54 3.30
C PRO A 127 -18.92 -18.05 2.60
N SER A 128 -19.03 -18.28 1.31
CA SER A 128 -20.19 -17.84 0.51
C SER A 128 -21.51 -18.49 0.93
N ASP A 129 -21.46 -19.67 1.48
CA ASP A 129 -22.60 -20.44 2.03
C ASP A 129 -22.82 -20.22 3.53
N GLY A 130 -22.09 -19.29 4.13
CA GLY A 130 -22.12 -18.99 5.57
C GLY A 130 -23.37 -18.25 6.05
N LEU A 131 -24.25 -17.78 5.18
CA LEU A 131 -25.46 -17.03 5.53
C LEU A 131 -26.72 -17.64 4.92
N GLN A 132 -27.78 -17.74 5.75
CA GLN A 132 -29.12 -18.09 5.30
C GLN A 132 -29.93 -16.83 5.00
N PHE A 133 -30.68 -16.82 3.90
CA PHE A 133 -31.53 -15.72 3.46
C PHE A 133 -33.01 -16.17 3.43
N PRO A 134 -33.97 -15.26 3.67
CA PRO A 134 -33.79 -13.79 3.83
C PRO A 134 -33.40 -13.32 5.26
N GLU A 135 -33.31 -14.22 6.23
CA GLU A 135 -33.16 -13.90 7.66
C GLU A 135 -31.77 -13.30 7.97
N LYS A 136 -30.78 -13.51 7.10
CA LYS A 136 -29.38 -13.04 7.25
C LYS A 136 -28.72 -13.57 8.51
N ILE A 137 -29.03 -14.82 8.86
CA ILE A 137 -28.44 -15.51 10.00
C ILE A 137 -27.29 -16.42 9.56
N PRO A 138 -26.26 -16.62 10.40
CA PRO A 138 -25.21 -17.60 10.11
C PRO A 138 -25.76 -19.01 9.94
N THR A 139 -25.33 -19.70 8.86
CA THR A 139 -25.73 -21.10 8.57
C THR A 139 -24.90 -22.12 9.33
N GLN A 140 -23.95 -21.66 10.16
CA GLN A 140 -22.95 -22.49 10.82
C GLN A 140 -21.92 -23.12 9.82
N GLN A 141 -21.84 -22.62 8.58
CA GLN A 141 -20.80 -23.02 7.62
C GLN A 141 -19.53 -22.19 7.76
N ASP A 142 -19.16 -21.87 8.99
CA ASP A 142 -17.99 -21.06 9.31
C ASP A 142 -16.72 -21.89 9.29
N ILE A 143 -15.58 -21.27 8.98
CA ILE A 143 -14.25 -21.85 9.15
C ILE A 143 -13.59 -21.18 10.36
N LEU A 144 -13.47 -21.90 11.45
CA LEU A 144 -12.91 -21.38 12.69
C LEU A 144 -11.40 -21.12 12.57
N GLU A 145 -10.89 -20.14 13.28
CA GLU A 145 -9.44 -19.88 13.39
C GLU A 145 -8.67 -21.11 13.89
N THR A 146 -9.29 -21.92 14.76
CA THR A 146 -8.74 -23.20 15.23
C THR A 146 -8.59 -24.22 14.10
N THR A 147 -9.51 -24.26 13.13
CA THR A 147 -9.41 -25.11 11.93
C THR A 147 -8.30 -24.62 11.00
N LEU A 148 -8.20 -23.31 10.78
CA LEU A 148 -7.08 -22.75 10.00
C LEU A 148 -5.73 -23.06 10.66
N ASP A 149 -5.64 -23.05 11.99
CA ASP A 149 -4.44 -23.47 12.71
C ASP A 149 -4.08 -24.92 12.43
N LEU A 150 -5.05 -25.84 12.51
CA LEU A 150 -4.85 -27.25 12.22
C LEU A 150 -4.45 -27.51 10.77
N LEU A 151 -5.10 -26.84 9.81
CA LEU A 151 -4.76 -26.90 8.39
C LEU A 151 -3.32 -26.41 8.14
N GLY A 152 -2.96 -25.27 8.69
CA GLY A 152 -1.60 -24.74 8.58
C GLY A 152 -0.55 -25.67 9.17
N ARG A 153 -0.84 -26.28 10.31
CA ARG A 153 0.04 -27.25 10.97
C ARG A 153 0.15 -28.59 10.23
N SER A 154 -0.77 -28.87 9.32
CA SER A 154 -0.76 -30.09 8.48
C SER A 154 0.16 -29.96 7.24
N LEU A 155 0.66 -28.75 6.94
CA LEU A 155 1.58 -28.52 5.84
C LEU A 155 2.96 -29.12 6.12
N ALA A 156 3.58 -29.69 5.08
CA ALA A 156 4.91 -30.29 5.16
C ALA A 156 6.07 -29.27 5.11
N THR A 157 5.76 -27.99 4.91
CA THR A 157 6.74 -26.88 4.82
C THR A 157 6.55 -25.89 5.95
N ASP A 158 7.60 -25.16 6.30
CA ASP A 158 7.56 -24.03 7.23
C ASP A 158 7.48 -22.67 6.52
N LYS A 159 7.58 -22.66 5.18
CA LYS A 159 7.51 -21.43 4.37
C LYS A 159 6.06 -21.11 3.97
N VAL A 160 5.24 -20.81 4.97
CA VAL A 160 3.81 -20.57 4.82
C VAL A 160 3.49 -19.11 5.12
N THR A 161 2.79 -18.44 4.22
CA THR A 161 2.23 -17.11 4.45
C THR A 161 0.73 -17.16 4.32
N MET A 162 0.01 -16.84 5.41
CA MET A 162 -1.44 -16.66 5.40
C MET A 162 -1.75 -15.16 5.48
N ILE A 163 -2.66 -14.70 4.63
CA ILE A 163 -3.12 -13.30 4.59
C ILE A 163 -4.63 -13.32 4.78
N LEU A 164 -5.10 -12.69 5.87
CA LEU A 164 -6.50 -12.64 6.22
C LEU A 164 -7.00 -11.19 6.16
N ASP A 165 -7.64 -10.83 5.04
CA ASP A 165 -8.26 -9.51 4.87
C ASP A 165 -9.74 -9.58 5.26
N THR A 166 -9.93 -9.70 6.54
CA THR A 166 -11.20 -9.81 7.24
C THR A 166 -11.09 -9.23 8.65
N SER A 167 -12.21 -9.10 9.35
CA SER A 167 -12.23 -8.73 10.77
C SER A 167 -13.40 -9.40 11.47
N TYR A 168 -13.27 -9.56 12.78
CA TYR A 168 -14.14 -10.44 13.57
C TYR A 168 -15.00 -9.67 14.58
N GLN A 169 -14.60 -8.47 14.93
CA GLN A 169 -15.27 -7.57 15.84
C GLN A 169 -15.41 -6.17 15.22
N GLY A 170 -16.26 -5.38 15.78
CA GLY A 170 -16.59 -4.07 15.26
C GLY A 170 -17.98 -4.15 14.66
N GLY A 171 -18.98 -3.78 15.45
CA GLY A 171 -20.36 -3.84 15.00
C GLY A 171 -20.55 -3.20 13.64
N ALA A 172 -21.57 -3.65 12.93
CA ALA A 172 -21.96 -3.25 11.59
C ALA A 172 -22.34 -1.76 11.48
N LYS A 173 -21.46 -0.89 11.87
CA LYS A 173 -21.48 0.43 11.33
C LYS A 173 -20.99 0.28 9.90
N PHE A 174 -21.93 0.24 8.97
CA PHE A 174 -21.58 0.51 7.59
C PHE A 174 -20.72 1.76 7.63
N LEU A 175 -19.46 1.61 7.29
CA LEU A 175 -18.56 2.74 7.24
C LEU A 175 -19.13 3.68 6.18
N GLN A 176 -18.98 4.94 6.40
CA GLN A 176 -19.58 5.96 5.54
C GLN A 176 -18.62 6.32 4.41
N GLY A 177 -19.14 7.01 3.42
CA GLY A 177 -18.37 7.39 2.25
C GLY A 177 -18.05 6.18 1.37
N ASN A 178 -16.80 6.04 0.96
CA ASN A 178 -16.33 4.96 0.09
C ASN A 178 -15.73 3.77 0.84
N LEU A 179 -15.97 3.62 2.14
CA LEU A 179 -15.49 2.51 2.97
C LEU A 179 -16.61 1.57 3.34
N ARG A 180 -16.30 0.27 3.43
CA ARG A 180 -17.20 -0.77 3.94
C ARG A 180 -16.44 -1.71 4.86
N SER A 181 -17.06 -2.06 6.01
CA SER A 181 -16.47 -3.00 6.97
C SER A 181 -16.53 -4.44 6.46
N ARG A 182 -15.50 -5.22 6.79
CA ARG A 182 -15.39 -6.66 6.56
C ARG A 182 -15.66 -7.49 7.82
N SER A 183 -16.43 -6.91 8.75
CA SER A 183 -16.89 -7.58 9.94
C SER A 183 -18.38 -7.84 9.82
N PHE A 184 -18.80 -9.12 9.93
CA PHE A 184 -20.21 -9.46 9.97
C PHE A 184 -20.77 -9.18 11.38
N PRO A 185 -21.96 -8.52 11.48
CA PRO A 185 -22.40 -7.97 12.75
C PRO A 185 -22.92 -8.99 13.76
N LEU A 186 -23.32 -10.17 13.30
CA LEU A 186 -23.91 -11.17 14.15
C LEU A 186 -22.87 -12.23 14.53
N ALA A 187 -22.75 -12.48 15.82
CA ALA A 187 -22.01 -13.64 16.33
C ALA A 187 -22.91 -14.88 16.31
N SER A 188 -22.32 -16.05 16.09
CA SER A 188 -23.01 -17.33 16.25
C SER A 188 -22.69 -17.92 17.62
N GLU A 189 -23.72 -18.47 18.29
CA GLU A 189 -23.55 -19.16 19.58
C GLU A 189 -23.35 -20.67 19.40
N VAL A 190 -23.43 -21.17 18.17
CA VAL A 190 -23.40 -22.63 17.89
C VAL A 190 -22.27 -22.92 16.91
N VAL A 191 -21.39 -23.83 17.30
CA VAL A 191 -20.36 -24.41 16.42
C VAL A 191 -20.99 -25.57 15.64
N ASN A 192 -20.73 -25.61 14.33
CA ASN A 192 -21.21 -26.69 13.48
C ASN A 192 -20.58 -28.04 13.92
N PRO A 193 -21.39 -29.09 14.11
CA PRO A 193 -20.86 -30.44 14.39
C PRO A 193 -19.91 -30.96 13.29
N GLN A 194 -20.11 -30.57 12.03
CA GLN A 194 -19.23 -30.94 10.94
C GLN A 194 -17.84 -30.27 11.08
N GLU A 195 -17.77 -29.03 11.56
CA GLU A 195 -16.53 -28.35 11.88
C GLU A 195 -15.72 -29.10 12.96
N LEU A 196 -16.38 -29.54 14.02
CA LEU A 196 -15.74 -30.32 15.08
C LEU A 196 -15.28 -31.70 14.57
N ALA A 197 -16.09 -32.35 13.71
CA ALA A 197 -15.71 -33.61 13.08
C ALA A 197 -14.50 -33.45 12.15
N PHE A 198 -14.45 -32.37 11.38
CA PHE A 198 -13.31 -32.06 10.51
C PHE A 198 -12.05 -31.79 11.32
N GLN A 199 -12.13 -31.01 12.41
CA GLN A 199 -11.00 -30.79 13.32
C GLN A 199 -10.51 -32.10 13.95
N ALA A 200 -11.43 -33.01 14.34
CA ALA A 200 -11.08 -34.32 14.85
C ALA A 200 -10.37 -35.19 13.80
N GLN A 201 -10.84 -35.14 12.53
CA GLN A 201 -10.18 -35.81 11.39
C GLN A 201 -8.78 -35.29 11.17
N LEU A 202 -8.61 -33.96 11.13
CA LEU A 202 -7.29 -33.32 11.00
C LEU A 202 -6.37 -33.75 12.15
N SER A 203 -6.87 -33.70 13.39
CA SER A 203 -6.13 -34.07 14.60
C SER A 203 -5.73 -35.53 14.62
N SER A 204 -6.52 -36.44 14.03
CA SER A 204 -6.21 -37.88 13.94
C SER A 204 -4.98 -38.17 13.06
N ARG A 205 -4.62 -37.27 12.17
CA ARG A 205 -3.42 -37.35 11.33
C ARG A 205 -2.10 -37.05 12.10
N LYS A 206 -2.06 -37.37 13.40
CA LYS A 206 -1.02 -37.00 14.40
C LYS A 206 0.45 -37.13 13.94
N ALA A 207 0.77 -38.07 13.06
CA ALA A 207 2.14 -38.27 12.58
C ALA A 207 2.64 -37.15 11.64
N LYS A 208 1.77 -36.28 11.15
CA LYS A 208 2.10 -35.23 10.16
C LYS A 208 1.86 -33.80 10.66
N ILE A 209 1.24 -33.63 11.85
CA ILE A 209 0.90 -32.30 12.36
C ILE A 209 2.06 -31.72 13.17
N SER A 210 2.57 -30.55 12.75
CA SER A 210 3.56 -29.79 13.52
C SER A 210 3.01 -29.35 14.88
N LYS A 211 3.85 -29.35 15.93
CA LYS A 211 3.46 -28.85 17.26
C LYS A 211 3.18 -27.35 17.29
N LYS A 212 3.76 -26.60 16.36
CA LYS A 212 3.58 -25.14 16.21
C LYS A 212 3.09 -24.85 14.82
N ARG A 213 2.28 -23.78 14.66
CA ARG A 213 1.89 -23.26 13.34
C ARG A 213 3.16 -22.87 12.57
N PRO A 214 3.37 -23.41 11.38
CA PRO A 214 4.46 -22.99 10.52
C PRO A 214 4.18 -21.63 9.91
N GLY A 215 5.26 -20.92 9.52
CA GLY A 215 5.14 -19.72 8.73
C GLY A 215 4.69 -18.47 9.48
N MET A 216 3.91 -17.62 8.81
CA MET A 216 3.43 -16.34 9.30
C MET A 216 1.97 -16.10 8.90
N VAL A 217 1.26 -15.30 9.72
CA VAL A 217 -0.10 -14.85 9.44
C VAL A 217 -0.15 -13.33 9.51
N LEU A 218 -0.55 -12.71 8.41
CA LEU A 218 -0.79 -11.27 8.27
C LEU A 218 -2.29 -11.02 8.40
N LEU A 219 -2.67 -10.16 9.31
CA LEU A 219 -4.05 -9.77 9.58
C LEU A 219 -4.28 -8.34 9.13
N ALA A 220 -5.41 -8.08 8.49
CA ALA A 220 -5.79 -6.75 8.01
C ALA A 220 -6.07 -5.75 9.13
N ALA A 221 -6.39 -6.23 10.32
CA ALA A 221 -6.68 -5.42 11.49
C ALA A 221 -6.30 -6.16 12.78
N ASN A 222 -6.14 -5.42 13.87
CA ASN A 222 -6.08 -6.00 15.22
C ASN A 222 -7.39 -6.72 15.51
N PRO A 223 -7.42 -7.80 16.32
CA PRO A 223 -8.63 -8.56 16.63
C PRO A 223 -9.82 -7.75 17.16
N SER A 224 -9.57 -6.61 17.81
CA SER A 224 -10.61 -5.70 18.33
C SER A 224 -11.01 -4.59 17.34
N GLN A 225 -10.42 -4.57 16.15
CA GLN A 225 -10.63 -3.53 15.14
C GLN A 225 -11.35 -4.10 13.92
N SER A 226 -11.88 -3.19 13.07
CA SER A 226 -12.59 -3.56 11.86
C SER A 226 -11.73 -3.30 10.62
N ALA A 227 -11.48 -4.33 9.82
CA ALA A 227 -10.95 -4.19 8.47
C ALA A 227 -12.00 -3.59 7.53
N ALA A 228 -11.54 -2.87 6.53
CA ALA A 228 -12.40 -2.21 5.54
C ALA A 228 -11.95 -2.48 4.12
N GLU A 229 -12.93 -2.50 3.20
CA GLU A 229 -12.68 -2.29 1.78
C GLU A 229 -12.87 -0.83 1.40
N ILE A 230 -12.08 -0.37 0.42
CA ILE A 230 -12.20 0.95 -0.19
C ILE A 230 -12.86 0.81 -1.57
N ARG A 231 -13.68 1.79 -1.92
CA ARG A 231 -14.29 1.94 -3.24
C ARG A 231 -13.69 3.13 -3.96
N GLY A 232 -12.96 2.85 -5.01
CA GLY A 232 -12.38 3.85 -5.88
C GLY A 232 -13.25 4.11 -7.12
N ASN A 233 -12.70 4.87 -8.05
CA ASN A 233 -13.35 5.21 -9.32
C ASN A 233 -13.34 4.01 -10.30
N GLY A 234 -14.38 3.18 -10.20
CA GLY A 234 -14.57 1.97 -11.02
C GLY A 234 -13.79 0.75 -10.54
N TRP A 235 -13.32 0.73 -9.27
CA TRP A 235 -12.65 -0.40 -8.66
C TRP A 235 -12.94 -0.46 -7.16
N ASN A 236 -12.78 -1.64 -6.57
CA ASN A 236 -12.90 -1.84 -5.13
C ASN A 236 -11.83 -2.83 -4.69
N ALA A 237 -11.33 -2.72 -3.47
CA ALA A 237 -10.38 -3.67 -2.90
C ALA A 237 -10.37 -3.58 -1.38
N GLY A 238 -9.90 -4.61 -0.71
CA GLY A 238 -9.53 -4.53 0.69
C GLY A 238 -8.42 -3.51 0.90
N LEU A 239 -8.61 -2.64 1.84
CA LEU A 239 -7.65 -1.56 2.09
C LEU A 239 -6.26 -2.12 2.46
N PHE A 240 -6.22 -3.21 3.21
CA PHE A 240 -4.98 -3.88 3.57
C PHE A 240 -4.37 -4.64 2.38
N THR A 241 -5.15 -5.49 1.70
CA THR A 241 -4.64 -6.27 0.56
C THR A 241 -4.11 -5.36 -0.54
N TYR A 242 -4.84 -4.28 -0.87
CA TYR A 242 -4.35 -3.31 -1.86
C TYR A 242 -3.02 -2.68 -1.42
N SER A 243 -2.93 -2.18 -0.18
CA SER A 243 -1.72 -1.53 0.33
C SER A 243 -0.52 -2.49 0.40
N LEU A 244 -0.76 -3.75 0.78
CA LEU A 244 0.25 -4.80 0.82
C LEU A 244 0.77 -5.13 -0.58
N THR A 245 -0.13 -5.36 -1.53
CA THR A 245 0.25 -5.71 -2.91
C THR A 245 0.90 -4.55 -3.61
N GLN A 246 0.37 -3.33 -3.46
CA GLN A 246 0.96 -2.11 -4.02
C GLN A 246 2.40 -1.92 -3.56
N TYR A 247 2.67 -2.03 -2.26
CA TYR A 247 4.04 -1.94 -1.74
C TYR A 247 4.95 -3.04 -2.32
N LEU A 248 4.47 -4.29 -2.36
CA LEU A 248 5.25 -5.42 -2.88
C LEU A 248 5.50 -5.36 -4.40
N TRP A 249 4.64 -4.69 -5.16
CA TRP A 249 4.91 -4.38 -6.56
C TRP A 249 6.08 -3.43 -6.73
N GLN A 250 6.16 -2.39 -5.91
CA GLN A 250 7.14 -1.32 -6.01
C GLN A 250 8.46 -1.62 -5.31
N VAL A 251 8.43 -2.46 -4.25
CA VAL A 251 9.62 -2.69 -3.42
C VAL A 251 10.78 -3.29 -4.18
N SER A 252 11.96 -2.78 -3.90
CA SER A 252 13.24 -3.24 -4.42
C SER A 252 14.34 -2.80 -3.43
N PRO A 253 15.16 -3.66 -2.91
CA PRO A 253 15.21 -5.13 -3.00
C PRO A 253 14.17 -5.85 -2.14
N ALA A 254 14.34 -7.17 -1.94
CA ALA A 254 13.49 -7.99 -1.08
C ALA A 254 13.34 -7.38 0.33
N SER A 255 12.10 -7.27 0.80
CA SER A 255 11.77 -6.64 2.07
C SER A 255 11.40 -7.67 3.13
N GLN A 256 11.89 -7.45 4.35
CA GLN A 256 11.46 -8.23 5.51
C GLN A 256 9.98 -7.95 5.82
N VAL A 257 9.28 -8.97 6.33
CA VAL A 257 7.84 -8.88 6.58
C VAL A 257 7.44 -7.72 7.51
N MET A 258 8.26 -7.39 8.51
CA MET A 258 7.98 -6.26 9.40
C MET A 258 8.06 -4.91 8.68
N ILE A 259 9.01 -4.75 7.76
CA ILE A 259 9.12 -3.54 6.93
C ILE A 259 7.93 -3.48 5.97
N THR A 260 7.60 -4.60 5.32
CA THR A 260 6.43 -4.71 4.44
C THR A 260 5.15 -4.32 5.17
N LEU A 261 4.95 -4.87 6.38
CA LEU A 261 3.76 -4.58 7.19
C LEU A 261 3.71 -3.10 7.59
N ALA A 262 4.81 -2.53 8.09
CA ALA A 262 4.85 -1.12 8.47
C ALA A 262 4.55 -0.19 7.28
N ARG A 263 5.09 -0.50 6.10
CA ARG A 263 4.86 0.26 4.88
C ARG A 263 3.44 0.12 4.33
N SER A 264 2.87 -1.08 4.43
CA SER A 264 1.48 -1.35 4.04
C SER A 264 0.47 -0.77 5.03
N SER A 265 0.85 -0.59 6.30
CA SER A 265 -0.02 0.02 7.32
C SER A 265 -0.19 1.54 7.14
N GLU A 266 0.82 2.25 6.62
CA GLU A 266 0.75 3.71 6.46
C GLU A 266 -0.45 4.18 5.60
N PRO A 267 -0.72 3.61 4.40
CA PRO A 267 -1.92 3.97 3.63
C PRO A 267 -3.24 3.59 4.32
N VAL A 268 -3.26 2.47 5.06
CA VAL A 268 -4.43 2.04 5.83
C VAL A 268 -4.72 3.03 6.95
N GLU A 269 -3.71 3.37 7.75
CA GLU A 269 -3.85 4.29 8.89
C GLU A 269 -4.13 5.74 8.42
N ARG A 270 -3.68 6.13 7.23
CA ARG A 270 -4.04 7.43 6.64
C ARG A 270 -5.55 7.58 6.43
N ILE A 271 -6.23 6.50 6.03
CA ILE A 271 -7.66 6.50 5.74
C ILE A 271 -8.48 6.20 7.00
N ARG A 272 -8.03 5.20 7.79
CA ARG A 272 -8.78 4.65 8.92
C ARG A 272 -8.28 5.16 10.28
N GLY A 273 -7.18 5.88 10.32
CA GLY A 273 -6.54 6.24 11.58
C GLY A 273 -6.15 4.99 12.37
N LEU A 274 -6.39 5.03 13.68
CA LEU A 274 -6.09 3.93 14.59
C LEU A 274 -7.19 2.83 14.64
N GLU A 275 -8.25 2.96 13.84
CA GLU A 275 -9.38 2.01 13.81
C GLU A 275 -9.08 0.75 12.98
N GLN A 276 -8.00 0.77 12.20
CA GLN A 276 -7.51 -0.39 11.47
C GLN A 276 -5.99 -0.39 11.44
N GLN A 277 -5.41 -1.32 12.16
CA GLN A 277 -3.96 -1.49 12.23
C GLN A 277 -3.60 -2.91 11.81
N PRO A 278 -3.07 -3.10 10.61
CA PRO A 278 -2.57 -4.40 10.16
C PRO A 278 -1.50 -4.94 11.07
N GLN A 279 -1.47 -6.26 11.26
CA GLN A 279 -0.49 -6.86 12.16
C GLN A 279 -0.01 -8.25 11.71
N LEU A 280 1.16 -8.61 12.21
CA LEU A 280 1.71 -9.96 12.15
C LEU A 280 1.33 -10.71 13.44
N LEU A 281 0.70 -11.88 13.30
CA LEU A 281 0.34 -12.69 14.44
C LEU A 281 1.60 -13.12 15.22
N LYS A 282 1.56 -12.97 16.55
CA LYS A 282 2.69 -13.21 17.46
C LYS A 282 3.31 -14.60 17.26
N ASN A 283 4.63 -14.68 17.45
CA ASN A 283 5.54 -15.83 17.34
C ASN A 283 6.22 -16.04 15.98
N THR A 284 6.13 -15.08 15.06
CA THR A 284 6.88 -15.15 13.80
C THR A 284 8.17 -14.35 13.92
N PRO A 285 9.35 -14.89 13.59
CA PRO A 285 10.58 -14.10 13.51
C PRO A 285 10.46 -13.00 12.45
N GLY A 286 10.65 -11.73 12.85
CA GLY A 286 10.46 -10.56 11.98
C GLY A 286 11.46 -10.43 10.83
N ALA A 287 12.56 -11.18 10.85
CA ALA A 287 13.60 -11.14 9.83
C ALA A 287 13.29 -11.93 8.54
N ARG A 288 12.09 -12.51 8.42
CA ARG A 288 11.70 -13.29 7.24
C ARG A 288 11.17 -12.40 6.11
N LEU A 289 11.38 -12.84 4.86
CA LEU A 289 10.76 -12.22 3.68
C LEU A 289 9.25 -12.53 3.65
N THR A 290 8.44 -11.62 3.08
CA THR A 290 6.98 -11.68 3.13
C THR A 290 6.40 -13.00 2.58
N TYR A 291 6.91 -13.52 1.46
CA TYR A 291 6.52 -14.82 0.94
C TYR A 291 7.66 -15.85 1.05
N PHE A 292 8.62 -15.66 1.97
CA PHE A 292 9.84 -16.46 2.05
C PHE A 292 10.68 -16.45 0.75
N LEU A 293 10.36 -15.55 -0.17
CA LEU A 293 10.98 -15.40 -1.48
C LEU A 293 11.41 -13.96 -1.70
N PRO A 294 12.55 -13.72 -2.35
CA PRO A 294 12.80 -12.43 -2.97
C PRO A 294 11.91 -12.28 -4.22
N PRO A 295 11.60 -11.05 -4.65
CA PRO A 295 11.06 -10.81 -5.98
C PRO A 295 12.00 -11.34 -7.07
N GLU A 296 11.47 -11.89 -8.17
CA GLU A 296 12.28 -12.43 -9.29
C GLU A 296 13.16 -11.37 -9.95
N SER A 297 12.75 -10.12 -9.88
CA SER A 297 13.54 -9.00 -10.38
C SER A 297 13.76 -7.98 -9.29
N PRO A 298 14.97 -7.42 -9.19
CA PRO A 298 15.27 -6.37 -8.23
C PRO A 298 14.56 -5.05 -8.53
N GLN A 299 14.08 -4.82 -9.77
CA GLN A 299 13.32 -3.61 -10.09
C GLN A 299 11.85 -3.77 -9.71
N GLY A 300 11.32 -2.78 -9.00
CA GLY A 300 9.90 -2.63 -8.77
C GLY A 300 9.14 -2.29 -10.05
N ALA A 301 7.81 -2.40 -10.00
CA ALA A 301 6.92 -2.06 -11.10
C ALA A 301 5.66 -1.37 -10.57
N ASP A 302 4.98 -0.64 -11.44
CA ASP A 302 3.72 0.03 -11.13
C ASP A 302 2.52 -0.72 -11.72
N GLY A 303 2.79 -1.74 -12.54
CA GLY A 303 1.79 -2.60 -13.14
C GLY A 303 2.40 -3.64 -14.08
N VAL A 304 1.50 -4.35 -14.78
CA VAL A 304 1.85 -5.43 -15.70
C VAL A 304 0.91 -5.42 -16.91
N ILE A 305 1.42 -5.80 -18.09
CA ILE A 305 0.62 -6.02 -19.29
C ILE A 305 -0.13 -7.34 -19.12
N THR A 306 -1.48 -7.28 -19.07
CA THR A 306 -2.32 -8.47 -18.90
C THR A 306 -2.96 -8.97 -20.20
N GLU A 307 -3.08 -8.10 -21.22
CA GLU A 307 -3.70 -8.45 -22.49
C GLU A 307 -3.15 -7.57 -23.60
N ILE A 308 -3.04 -8.13 -24.81
CA ILE A 308 -2.72 -7.41 -26.03
C ILE A 308 -3.77 -7.83 -27.07
N ASP A 309 -4.60 -6.89 -27.50
CA ASP A 309 -5.63 -7.12 -28.52
C ASP A 309 -4.98 -7.19 -29.91
N ALA A 310 -5.05 -8.35 -30.54
CA ALA A 310 -4.44 -8.56 -31.86
C ALA A 310 -5.08 -7.74 -33.00
N GLN A 311 -6.35 -7.28 -32.85
CA GLN A 311 -7.04 -6.53 -33.89
C GLN A 311 -6.83 -5.02 -33.75
N SER A 312 -6.97 -4.50 -32.53
CA SER A 312 -6.84 -3.06 -32.25
C SER A 312 -5.43 -2.64 -31.86
N SER A 313 -4.53 -3.59 -31.60
CA SER A 313 -3.20 -3.37 -31.02
C SER A 313 -3.22 -2.61 -29.68
N LEU A 314 -4.38 -2.59 -29.01
CA LEU A 314 -4.52 -1.99 -27.69
C LEU A 314 -3.95 -2.93 -26.62
N ILE A 315 -3.24 -2.34 -25.70
CA ILE A 315 -2.57 -3.02 -24.59
C ILE A 315 -3.38 -2.76 -23.33
N THR A 316 -3.71 -3.82 -22.59
CA THR A 316 -4.31 -3.68 -21.26
C THR A 316 -3.22 -3.79 -20.20
N VAL A 317 -3.13 -2.76 -19.35
CA VAL A 317 -2.19 -2.70 -18.22
C VAL A 317 -2.98 -2.78 -16.92
N PHE A 318 -2.59 -3.66 -16.02
CA PHE A 318 -3.13 -3.76 -14.67
C PHE A 318 -2.27 -2.92 -13.72
N LEU A 319 -2.88 -1.91 -13.10
CA LEU A 319 -2.21 -0.82 -12.35
C LEU A 319 -2.11 -1.14 -10.84
N ALA A 320 -1.62 -2.31 -10.47
CA ALA A 320 -1.62 -2.79 -9.08
C ALA A 320 -0.54 -2.14 -8.18
N GLY A 321 0.47 -1.48 -8.78
CA GLY A 321 1.57 -0.85 -8.04
C GLY A 321 1.36 0.64 -7.74
N LEU A 322 0.31 1.29 -8.27
CA LEU A 322 0.05 2.71 -8.00
C LEU A 322 -0.75 2.89 -6.70
N PRO A 323 -0.48 3.95 -5.90
CA PRO A 323 -1.31 4.28 -4.74
C PRO A 323 -2.78 4.53 -5.11
N PRO A 324 -3.75 4.20 -4.22
CA PRO A 324 -5.19 4.26 -4.53
C PRO A 324 -5.66 5.61 -5.09
N LEU A 325 -5.30 6.70 -4.43
CA LEU A 325 -5.69 8.04 -4.86
C LEU A 325 -5.10 8.40 -6.23
N ILE A 326 -3.87 7.94 -6.51
CA ILE A 326 -3.22 8.19 -7.80
C ILE A 326 -3.97 7.47 -8.91
N VAL A 327 -4.34 6.20 -8.70
CA VAL A 327 -5.16 5.46 -9.68
C VAL A 327 -6.43 6.22 -10.00
N ASP A 328 -7.14 6.77 -9.01
CA ASP A 328 -8.40 7.48 -9.24
C ASP A 328 -8.27 8.72 -10.15
N TYR A 329 -7.11 9.36 -10.14
CA TYR A 329 -6.83 10.56 -10.92
C TYR A 329 -5.85 10.35 -12.08
N PHE A 330 -5.40 9.11 -12.30
CA PHE A 330 -4.45 8.78 -13.37
C PHE A 330 -5.05 9.06 -14.75
N GLY A 331 -4.50 10.05 -15.44
CA GLY A 331 -5.10 10.64 -16.64
C GLY A 331 -4.67 9.97 -17.95
N VAL A 332 -5.49 10.20 -18.97
CA VAL A 332 -5.12 9.95 -20.38
C VAL A 332 -3.84 10.69 -20.72
N ASN A 333 -3.04 10.14 -21.63
CA ASN A 333 -1.68 10.60 -22.01
C ASN A 333 -0.60 10.38 -20.95
N SER A 334 -0.87 9.78 -19.79
CA SER A 334 0.17 9.25 -18.93
C SER A 334 0.95 8.16 -19.66
N THR A 335 2.24 8.02 -19.37
CA THR A 335 3.08 7.04 -20.05
C THR A 335 3.75 6.10 -19.07
N PHE A 336 3.96 4.86 -19.53
CA PHE A 336 4.76 3.87 -18.85
C PHE A 336 5.94 3.44 -19.72
N ASP A 337 7.04 3.12 -19.08
CA ASP A 337 8.12 2.36 -19.69
C ASP A 337 7.89 0.87 -19.45
N VAL A 338 7.98 0.08 -20.49
CA VAL A 338 7.87 -1.38 -20.43
C VAL A 338 9.25 -1.95 -20.14
N LEU A 339 9.33 -2.85 -19.16
CA LEU A 339 10.58 -3.45 -18.72
C LEU A 339 10.78 -4.83 -19.35
N GLN A 340 12.00 -5.08 -19.84
CA GLN A 340 12.49 -6.39 -20.24
C GLN A 340 13.90 -6.59 -19.64
N ASN A 341 14.11 -7.69 -18.94
CA ASN A 341 15.37 -8.02 -18.26
C ASN A 341 15.90 -6.90 -17.34
N GLY A 342 14.99 -6.08 -16.81
CA GLY A 342 15.33 -4.96 -15.92
C GLY A 342 15.69 -3.66 -16.61
N GLU A 343 15.67 -3.61 -17.93
CA GLU A 343 15.91 -2.41 -18.73
C GLU A 343 14.63 -1.92 -19.40
N ILE A 344 14.63 -0.64 -19.78
CA ILE A 344 13.53 -0.04 -20.55
C ILE A 344 13.59 -0.60 -21.97
N PHE A 345 12.56 -1.35 -22.35
CA PHE A 345 12.45 -1.98 -23.66
C PHE A 345 11.56 -1.17 -24.61
N ALA A 346 10.45 -0.64 -24.11
CA ALA A 346 9.46 0.09 -24.91
C ALA A 346 8.77 1.17 -24.07
N LYS A 347 7.98 2.01 -24.70
CA LYS A 347 7.14 3.03 -24.07
C LYS A 347 5.69 2.88 -24.52
N ILE A 348 4.75 2.96 -23.58
CA ILE A 348 3.31 2.92 -23.87
C ILE A 348 2.62 4.17 -23.33
N GLN A 349 1.50 4.55 -23.95
CA GLN A 349 0.70 5.72 -23.56
C GLN A 349 -0.74 5.31 -23.30
N VAL A 350 -1.27 5.73 -22.14
CA VAL A 350 -2.65 5.48 -21.72
C VAL A 350 -3.63 6.27 -22.60
N GLN A 351 -4.62 5.58 -23.12
CA GLN A 351 -5.73 6.13 -23.91
C GLN A 351 -7.03 6.22 -23.10
N SER A 352 -7.22 5.27 -22.20
CA SER A 352 -8.39 5.25 -21.32
C SER A 352 -8.09 4.39 -20.08
N ARG A 353 -8.86 4.59 -19.02
CA ARG A 353 -8.78 3.80 -17.79
C ARG A 353 -10.17 3.44 -17.29
N GLN A 354 -10.34 2.20 -16.86
CA GLN A 354 -11.50 1.73 -16.14
C GLN A 354 -11.05 0.93 -14.92
N GLY A 355 -11.29 1.47 -13.74
CA GLY A 355 -10.82 0.87 -12.50
C GLY A 355 -9.29 0.73 -12.47
N LEU A 356 -8.81 -0.47 -12.16
CA LEU A 356 -7.38 -0.81 -12.12
C LEU A 356 -6.81 -1.16 -13.50
N LYS A 357 -7.60 -1.12 -14.57
CA LYS A 357 -7.16 -1.46 -15.94
C LYS A 357 -7.05 -0.22 -16.80
N ALA A 358 -5.91 -0.01 -17.42
CA ALA A 358 -5.70 1.02 -18.43
C ALA A 358 -5.54 0.40 -19.81
N LYS A 359 -6.18 1.01 -20.82
CA LYS A 359 -5.92 0.70 -22.22
C LYS A 359 -4.86 1.67 -22.73
N ALA A 360 -3.82 1.15 -23.37
CA ALA A 360 -2.68 1.91 -23.84
C ALA A 360 -2.29 1.54 -25.26
N ILE A 361 -1.55 2.42 -25.93
CA ILE A 361 -0.93 2.18 -27.24
C ILE A 361 0.59 2.10 -27.08
N ASN A 362 1.23 1.32 -27.96
CA ASN A 362 2.69 1.26 -28.04
C ASN A 362 3.24 2.48 -28.78
N LEU A 363 4.10 3.27 -28.13
CA LEU A 363 4.81 4.40 -28.74
C LEU A 363 6.12 3.99 -29.42
N THR A 364 6.53 2.73 -29.30
CA THR A 364 7.73 2.15 -29.89
C THR A 364 7.35 0.94 -30.76
N PRO A 365 6.68 1.15 -31.91
CA PRO A 365 6.05 0.08 -32.69
C PRO A 365 7.02 -1.02 -33.16
N ASP A 366 8.30 -0.70 -33.30
CA ASP A 366 9.36 -1.65 -33.66
C ASP A 366 9.69 -2.65 -32.54
N GLN A 367 9.19 -2.45 -31.33
CA GLN A 367 9.40 -3.32 -30.17
C GLN A 367 8.13 -4.13 -29.91
N PRO A 368 8.11 -5.43 -30.18
CA PRO A 368 6.94 -6.28 -29.93
C PRO A 368 6.76 -6.50 -28.42
N LEU A 369 5.57 -6.20 -27.93
CA LEU A 369 5.21 -6.36 -26.52
C LEU A 369 4.62 -7.75 -26.24
N GLN A 370 4.71 -8.18 -24.99
CA GLN A 370 4.21 -9.47 -24.53
C GLN A 370 3.42 -9.31 -23.22
N VAL A 371 2.42 -10.16 -23.05
CA VAL A 371 1.70 -10.32 -21.79
C VAL A 371 2.69 -10.76 -20.71
N GLY A 372 2.55 -10.21 -19.50
CA GLY A 372 3.46 -10.46 -18.37
C GLY A 372 4.62 -9.48 -18.28
N GLN A 373 4.87 -8.63 -19.30
CA GLN A 373 5.87 -7.57 -19.16
C GLN A 373 5.42 -6.55 -18.13
N ARG A 374 6.33 -6.21 -17.22
CA ARG A 374 6.11 -5.21 -16.16
C ARG A 374 6.28 -3.82 -16.70
N VAL A 375 5.52 -2.89 -16.15
CA VAL A 375 5.55 -1.48 -16.54
C VAL A 375 5.90 -0.60 -15.35
N GLN A 376 6.59 0.50 -15.63
CA GLN A 376 6.93 1.54 -14.67
C GLN A 376 6.43 2.88 -15.18
N GLU A 377 5.77 3.64 -14.29
CA GLU A 377 5.33 5.00 -14.60
C GLU A 377 6.52 5.85 -15.05
N SER A 378 6.36 6.60 -16.16
CA SER A 378 7.38 7.53 -16.65
C SER A 378 6.88 8.96 -16.75
N ARG A 379 5.60 9.16 -17.04
CA ARG A 379 4.94 10.47 -16.98
C ARG A 379 3.56 10.32 -16.37
N ARG A 380 3.27 11.15 -15.37
CA ARG A 380 1.96 11.26 -14.73
C ARG A 380 1.21 12.46 -15.25
N VAL A 381 0.00 12.26 -15.77
CA VAL A 381 -0.91 13.33 -16.18
C VAL A 381 -2.04 13.44 -15.15
N LEU A 382 -2.21 14.63 -14.55
CA LEU A 382 -3.20 14.93 -13.54
C LEU A 382 -4.10 16.08 -14.01
N PRO A 383 -5.42 16.06 -13.78
CA PRO A 383 -6.31 17.16 -14.09
C PRO A 383 -5.97 18.40 -13.23
N LYS A 384 -6.09 19.61 -13.81
CA LYS A 384 -5.93 20.87 -13.03
C LYS A 384 -7.15 21.16 -12.16
N ASP A 385 -8.35 20.78 -12.60
CA ASP A 385 -9.59 20.99 -11.87
C ASP A 385 -9.96 19.81 -10.96
N MET A 386 -9.14 19.60 -9.92
CA MET A 386 -9.43 18.59 -8.91
C MET A 386 -10.42 19.12 -7.87
N LYS A 387 -11.29 18.23 -7.40
CA LYS A 387 -12.33 18.55 -6.43
C LYS A 387 -12.12 17.79 -5.13
N LEU A 388 -12.50 18.40 -4.03
CA LEU A 388 -12.69 17.75 -2.73
C LEU A 388 -14.11 17.21 -2.65
N PHE A 389 -14.27 15.91 -2.44
CA PHE A 389 -15.57 15.25 -2.31
C PHE A 389 -15.98 15.20 -0.83
N VAL A 390 -17.02 15.92 -0.49
CA VAL A 390 -17.59 15.95 0.87
C VAL A 390 -18.85 15.10 0.91
N THR A 391 -18.92 14.15 1.83
CA THR A 391 -20.10 13.31 2.02
C THR A 391 -20.81 13.71 3.30
N PRO A 392 -22.07 14.17 3.22
CA PRO A 392 -22.92 14.33 4.39
C PRO A 392 -23.18 12.97 5.05
N ASP A 393 -22.84 12.86 6.31
CA ASP A 393 -22.96 11.65 7.10
C ASP A 393 -24.43 11.33 7.44
N SER A 394 -24.69 10.08 7.85
CA SER A 394 -26.03 9.60 8.24
C SER A 394 -26.59 10.28 9.49
N SER A 395 -25.75 10.94 10.30
CA SER A 395 -26.18 11.74 11.46
C SER A 395 -26.96 12.98 11.06
N LEU A 396 -26.81 13.47 9.82
CA LEU A 396 -27.56 14.62 9.30
C LEU A 396 -28.96 14.20 8.83
N SER A 397 -29.95 14.96 9.23
CA SER A 397 -31.34 14.84 8.74
C SER A 397 -31.41 15.10 7.23
N ARG A 398 -32.54 14.74 6.60
CA ARG A 398 -32.75 14.98 5.16
C ARG A 398 -32.68 16.49 4.82
N ILE A 399 -33.23 17.35 5.68
CA ILE A 399 -33.20 18.81 5.47
C ILE A 399 -31.76 19.31 5.52
N GLU A 400 -31.04 18.94 6.57
CA GLU A 400 -29.63 19.33 6.72
C GLU A 400 -28.77 18.88 5.53
N ARG A 401 -29.00 17.70 4.99
CA ARG A 401 -28.26 17.23 3.79
C ARG A 401 -28.56 18.08 2.56
N VAL A 402 -29.80 18.50 2.36
CA VAL A 402 -30.17 19.40 1.26
C VAL A 402 -29.54 20.79 1.43
N ASP A 403 -29.59 21.33 2.64
CA ASP A 403 -28.97 22.63 2.96
C ASP A 403 -27.44 22.57 2.84
N ALA A 404 -26.80 21.46 3.27
CA ALA A 404 -25.39 21.23 3.09
C ALA A 404 -24.99 21.18 1.61
N THR A 405 -25.77 20.46 0.80
CA THR A 405 -25.52 20.36 -0.65
C THR A 405 -25.58 21.73 -1.31
N SER A 406 -26.62 22.54 -0.97
CA SER A 406 -26.77 23.90 -1.48
C SER A 406 -25.60 24.80 -1.08
N ALA A 407 -25.15 24.73 0.18
CA ALA A 407 -24.08 25.59 0.68
C ALA A 407 -22.69 25.17 0.14
N ILE A 408 -22.41 23.89 0.05
CA ILE A 408 -21.15 23.35 -0.49
C ILE A 408 -20.97 23.74 -1.96
N SER A 409 -22.05 23.73 -2.77
CA SER A 409 -21.97 24.11 -4.19
C SER A 409 -21.45 25.54 -4.43
N SER A 410 -21.49 26.41 -3.41
CA SER A 410 -20.92 27.76 -3.48
C SER A 410 -19.43 27.83 -3.14
N ILE A 411 -18.82 26.74 -2.68
CA ILE A 411 -17.40 26.68 -2.29
C ILE A 411 -16.57 26.17 -3.47
N GLU A 412 -15.67 27.01 -3.96
CA GLU A 412 -14.80 26.65 -5.09
C GLU A 412 -13.95 25.40 -4.78
N GLY A 413 -13.93 24.45 -5.71
CA GLY A 413 -13.15 23.23 -5.61
C GLY A 413 -13.75 22.16 -4.69
N VAL A 414 -14.95 22.38 -4.13
CA VAL A 414 -15.63 21.43 -3.24
C VAL A 414 -16.94 20.97 -3.86
N VAL A 415 -17.21 19.66 -3.80
CA VAL A 415 -18.44 19.07 -4.31
C VAL A 415 -19.01 18.08 -3.31
N VAL A 416 -20.32 17.96 -3.26
CA VAL A 416 -20.98 16.91 -2.48
C VAL A 416 -20.92 15.61 -3.27
N SER A 417 -20.49 14.53 -2.62
CA SER A 417 -20.58 13.20 -3.22
C SER A 417 -22.03 12.81 -3.44
N PRO A 418 -22.45 12.43 -4.66
CA PRO A 418 -23.77 11.87 -4.88
C PRO A 418 -23.97 10.61 -4.02
N GLU A 419 -25.19 10.34 -3.53
CA GLU A 419 -25.50 9.16 -2.69
C GLU A 419 -25.08 7.80 -3.35
N LYS A 420 -24.99 7.79 -4.66
CA LYS A 420 -24.57 6.61 -5.46
C LYS A 420 -23.10 6.65 -5.86
N ASP A 421 -22.39 7.75 -5.64
CA ASP A 421 -20.97 7.86 -5.98
C ASP A 421 -20.13 7.27 -4.84
N THR A 422 -19.13 6.53 -5.25
CA THR A 422 -18.17 5.92 -4.34
C THR A 422 -17.07 6.87 -3.90
N ARG A 423 -16.99 8.09 -4.48
CA ARG A 423 -15.96 9.07 -4.14
C ARG A 423 -16.31 9.81 -2.87
N ALA A 424 -15.42 9.78 -1.91
CA ALA A 424 -15.47 10.60 -0.70
C ALA A 424 -14.05 10.90 -0.24
N ASP A 425 -13.78 12.12 0.15
CA ASP A 425 -12.51 12.52 0.77
C ASP A 425 -12.69 12.81 2.26
N ILE A 426 -13.85 13.36 2.64
CA ILE A 426 -14.15 13.78 4.01
C ILE A 426 -15.65 13.67 4.30
N LEU A 427 -15.99 13.42 5.56
CA LEU A 427 -17.38 13.39 6.04
C LEU A 427 -17.73 14.70 6.72
N LEU A 428 -18.93 15.24 6.42
CA LEU A 428 -19.58 16.27 7.19
C LEU A 428 -20.56 15.62 8.16
N SER A 429 -20.32 15.72 9.46
CA SER A 429 -21.09 15.02 10.48
C SER A 429 -21.62 15.95 11.56
N ARG A 430 -22.69 15.52 12.23
CA ARG A 430 -23.20 16.19 13.42
C ARG A 430 -22.31 15.86 14.62
N GLN A 431 -21.96 16.89 15.40
CA GLN A 431 -21.15 16.79 16.60
C GLN A 431 -21.92 17.46 17.75
N GLY A 432 -22.61 16.65 18.56
CA GLY A 432 -23.60 17.20 19.50
C GLY A 432 -24.75 17.90 18.76
N THR A 433 -24.93 19.18 19.00
CA THR A 433 -25.90 20.05 18.29
C THR A 433 -25.25 20.86 17.16
N GLY A 434 -23.91 20.89 17.05
CA GLY A 434 -23.15 21.57 16.00
C GLY A 434 -22.69 20.63 14.88
N TYR A 435 -21.81 21.11 14.00
CA TYR A 435 -21.28 20.39 12.84
C TYR A 435 -19.75 20.40 12.81
N GLY A 436 -19.17 19.30 12.33
CA GLY A 436 -17.72 19.13 12.16
C GLY A 436 -17.36 18.26 10.96
N LEU A 437 -16.07 18.13 10.69
CA LEU A 437 -15.52 17.26 9.65
C LEU A 437 -14.86 16.05 10.28
N SER A 438 -15.08 14.88 9.68
CA SER A 438 -14.46 13.64 10.10
C SER A 438 -13.79 12.95 8.91
N THR A 439 -12.68 12.26 9.15
CA THR A 439 -12.10 11.36 8.15
C THR A 439 -13.11 10.26 7.78
N LEU A 440 -12.87 9.55 6.69
CA LEU A 440 -13.70 8.40 6.30
C LEU A 440 -13.70 7.29 7.37
N GLY A 441 -12.68 7.21 8.20
CA GLY A 441 -12.63 6.35 9.37
C GLY A 441 -13.45 6.80 10.56
N GLY A 442 -14.11 7.97 10.49
CA GLY A 442 -14.92 8.52 11.57
C GLY A 442 -14.15 9.35 12.60
N PHE A 443 -12.86 9.63 12.38
CA PHE A 443 -12.09 10.52 13.25
C PHE A 443 -12.47 11.97 13.02
N LEU A 444 -12.89 12.62 14.07
CA LEU A 444 -13.20 14.04 14.07
C LEU A 444 -11.91 14.83 13.85
N LEU A 445 -11.90 15.72 12.85
CA LEU A 445 -10.80 16.65 12.66
C LEU A 445 -10.84 17.73 13.75
N THR A 446 -9.71 17.89 14.42
CA THR A 446 -9.52 18.92 15.44
C THR A 446 -9.82 20.31 14.87
N ASP A 447 -10.35 21.21 15.69
CA ASP A 447 -10.72 22.58 15.31
C ASP A 447 -11.82 22.68 14.23
N THR A 448 -12.58 21.59 13.95
CA THR A 448 -13.74 21.63 13.05
C THR A 448 -15.10 21.60 13.75
N PRO A 449 -15.24 21.08 14.98
CA PRO A 449 -16.51 21.20 15.71
C PRO A 449 -16.94 22.66 15.88
N GLY A 450 -18.18 22.91 15.56
CA GLY A 450 -18.80 24.22 15.72
C GLY A 450 -19.50 24.39 17.06
N PRO A 451 -19.98 25.62 17.37
CA PRO A 451 -20.79 25.86 18.54
C PRO A 451 -22.13 25.11 18.46
N GLU A 452 -22.76 24.99 19.63
CA GLU A 452 -24.09 24.41 19.72
C GLU A 452 -25.12 25.24 18.92
N ASP A 453 -26.11 24.55 18.33
CA ASP A 453 -27.19 25.12 17.53
C ASP A 453 -26.74 25.97 16.32
N GLU A 454 -25.50 25.78 15.84
CA GLU A 454 -25.02 26.44 14.63
C GLU A 454 -25.86 26.00 13.42
N ALA A 455 -26.32 26.94 12.59
CA ALA A 455 -26.97 26.62 11.33
C ALA A 455 -25.94 26.00 10.35
N ILE A 456 -26.33 24.96 9.59
CA ILE A 456 -25.42 24.23 8.70
C ILE A 456 -24.74 25.15 7.66
N LYS A 457 -25.41 26.17 7.16
CA LYS A 457 -24.82 27.17 6.25
C LYS A 457 -23.71 27.97 6.91
N SER A 458 -23.89 28.33 8.19
CA SER A 458 -22.88 29.04 8.98
C SER A 458 -21.68 28.14 9.24
N ALA A 459 -21.92 26.88 9.61
CA ALA A 459 -20.88 25.87 9.78
C ALA A 459 -20.03 25.70 8.52
N LEU A 460 -20.64 25.59 7.35
CA LEU A 460 -19.92 25.45 6.08
C LEU A 460 -19.15 26.72 5.71
N GLY A 461 -19.67 27.90 6.02
CA GLY A 461 -18.94 29.16 5.90
C GLY A 461 -17.67 29.19 6.76
N ARG A 462 -17.77 28.74 8.02
CA ARG A 462 -16.65 28.59 8.97
C ARG A 462 -15.62 27.56 8.50
N LEU A 463 -16.08 26.46 7.91
CA LEU A 463 -15.25 25.34 7.45
C LEU A 463 -14.58 25.57 6.08
N LYS A 464 -14.90 26.69 5.38
CA LYS A 464 -14.37 26.98 4.03
C LYS A 464 -12.85 26.88 3.94
N GLY A 465 -12.12 27.50 4.87
CA GLY A 465 -10.65 27.44 4.90
C GLY A 465 -10.12 26.02 5.14
N LYS A 466 -10.85 25.21 5.93
CA LYS A 466 -10.49 23.82 6.18
C LYS A 466 -10.66 22.96 4.90
N PHE A 467 -11.71 23.19 4.12
CA PHE A 467 -11.87 22.52 2.83
C PHE A 467 -10.73 22.85 1.86
N GLN A 468 -10.29 24.11 1.81
CA GLN A 468 -9.14 24.51 0.98
C GLN A 468 -7.84 23.83 1.43
N THR A 469 -7.63 23.70 2.74
CA THR A 469 -6.50 22.97 3.32
C THR A 469 -6.52 21.48 2.93
N LEU A 470 -7.68 20.83 3.04
CA LEU A 470 -7.84 19.41 2.68
C LEU A 470 -7.66 19.18 1.17
N LEU A 471 -8.15 20.10 0.34
CA LEU A 471 -7.94 20.06 -1.09
C LEU A 471 -6.43 20.23 -1.43
N ALA A 472 -5.73 21.14 -0.77
CA ALA A 472 -4.28 21.30 -0.93
C ALA A 472 -3.52 20.01 -0.53
N ALA A 473 -3.87 19.39 0.58
CA ALA A 473 -3.30 18.12 1.00
C ALA A 473 -3.55 17.00 -0.02
N LYS A 474 -4.72 17.00 -0.67
CA LYS A 474 -5.02 16.08 -1.78
C LYS A 474 -4.09 16.31 -2.98
N TYR A 475 -3.82 17.55 -3.37
CA TYR A 475 -2.85 17.87 -4.42
C TYR A 475 -1.44 17.38 -4.05
N TRP A 476 -0.97 17.61 -2.82
CA TRP A 476 0.34 17.10 -2.36
C TRP A 476 0.39 15.58 -2.40
N HIS A 477 -0.70 14.90 -1.97
CA HIS A 477 -0.77 13.44 -2.02
C HIS A 477 -0.66 12.88 -3.45
N LEU A 478 -1.21 13.59 -4.44
CA LEU A 478 -1.14 13.17 -5.84
C LEU A 478 0.27 13.28 -6.46
N THR A 479 1.19 13.98 -5.79
CA THR A 479 2.61 13.98 -6.20
C THR A 479 3.38 12.77 -5.67
N LEU A 480 2.83 11.96 -4.75
CA LEU A 480 3.52 10.80 -4.19
C LEU A 480 3.99 9.83 -5.29
N ASN A 481 5.28 9.51 -5.25
CA ASN A 481 5.89 8.59 -6.22
C ASN A 481 7.13 7.88 -5.65
N GLU A 482 7.18 7.67 -4.33
CA GLU A 482 8.30 7.05 -3.63
C GLU A 482 8.79 5.76 -4.32
N GLY A 483 7.86 4.87 -4.69
CA GLY A 483 8.17 3.61 -5.37
C GLY A 483 8.35 3.70 -6.88
N SER A 484 7.91 4.79 -7.52
CA SER A 484 7.92 4.98 -8.98
C SER A 484 8.99 5.98 -9.44
N SER A 485 9.40 6.92 -8.58
CA SER A 485 10.38 7.96 -8.92
C SER A 485 11.72 7.39 -9.33
N ARG A 486 12.33 8.01 -10.33
CA ARG A 486 13.70 7.73 -10.78
C ARG A 486 14.72 8.71 -10.22
N LEU A 487 14.28 9.79 -9.61
CA LEU A 487 15.14 10.69 -8.86
C LEU A 487 15.68 9.96 -7.63
N LYS A 488 16.99 9.88 -7.47
CA LYS A 488 17.65 9.12 -6.42
C LYS A 488 17.85 9.97 -5.17
N VAL A 489 16.94 9.84 -4.23
CA VAL A 489 16.98 10.59 -2.97
C VAL A 489 16.66 9.70 -1.78
N GLY A 490 17.22 10.04 -0.63
CA GLY A 490 16.89 9.48 0.67
C GLY A 490 16.40 10.57 1.61
N VAL A 491 15.43 10.26 2.46
CA VAL A 491 14.95 11.18 3.50
C VAL A 491 14.75 10.45 4.82
N GLY A 492 15.35 10.98 5.87
CA GLY A 492 15.18 10.51 7.25
C GLY A 492 14.40 11.52 8.08
N LEU A 493 13.36 11.08 8.79
CA LEU A 493 12.79 11.82 9.92
C LEU A 493 13.60 11.47 11.16
N GLU A 494 14.23 12.45 11.78
CA GLU A 494 15.11 12.29 12.93
C GLU A 494 14.49 12.93 14.17
N LYS A 495 14.61 12.23 15.31
CA LYS A 495 14.40 12.78 16.64
C LYS A 495 15.72 13.35 17.13
N ILE A 496 15.71 14.61 17.52
CA ILE A 496 16.90 15.32 18.01
C ILE A 496 16.87 15.37 19.53
N ALA A 497 17.88 14.74 20.14
CA ALA A 497 18.14 14.77 21.58
C ALA A 497 19.64 15.09 21.80
N GLN A 498 20.31 14.43 22.71
CA GLN A 498 21.78 14.53 22.85
C GLN A 498 22.51 13.94 21.62
N SER A 499 21.87 12.96 20.95
CA SER A 499 22.27 12.45 19.64
C SER A 499 21.04 12.37 18.74
N SER A 500 21.22 12.50 17.43
CA SER A 500 20.12 12.30 16.48
C SER A 500 19.80 10.82 16.34
N GLN A 501 18.51 10.49 16.33
CA GLN A 501 18.00 9.13 16.09
C GLN A 501 17.03 9.15 14.92
N THR A 502 17.32 8.39 13.88
CA THR A 502 16.38 8.21 12.75
C THR A 502 15.15 7.41 13.21
N VAL A 503 13.98 7.99 13.05
CA VAL A 503 12.68 7.39 13.40
C VAL A 503 12.08 6.68 12.19
N ILE A 504 12.10 7.34 11.04
CA ILE A 504 11.65 6.82 9.75
C ILE A 504 12.73 7.14 8.72
N TYR A 505 13.07 6.19 7.88
CA TYR A 505 13.89 6.43 6.71
C TYR A 505 13.18 5.91 5.46
N LYS A 506 13.09 6.75 4.45
CA LYS A 506 12.51 6.44 3.15
C LYS A 506 13.48 6.82 2.05
N GLN A 507 13.46 6.07 0.95
CA GLN A 507 14.25 6.36 -0.23
C GLN A 507 13.48 5.99 -1.49
N THR A 508 13.74 6.72 -2.56
CA THR A 508 13.36 6.29 -3.89
C THR A 508 14.21 5.10 -4.33
N ARG A 509 13.98 4.52 -5.47
CA ARG A 509 14.59 3.25 -5.92
C ARG A 509 16.05 3.05 -5.48
N PRO A 510 16.40 1.91 -4.89
CA PRO A 510 17.72 1.65 -4.30
C PRO A 510 18.84 1.35 -5.31
N GLY A 511 18.71 1.74 -6.58
CA GLY A 511 19.72 1.47 -7.61
C GLY A 511 21.11 2.03 -7.34
N ALA A 512 21.26 3.05 -6.48
CA ALA A 512 22.55 3.64 -6.16
C ALA A 512 23.28 2.97 -5.00
N ILE A 513 22.56 2.38 -4.03
CA ILE A 513 23.16 1.76 -2.83
C ILE A 513 23.66 0.34 -3.13
N ALA A 514 23.01 -0.39 -4.03
CA ALA A 514 23.49 -1.69 -4.51
C ALA A 514 24.85 -1.58 -5.23
N ALA A 515 25.14 -0.46 -5.87
CA ALA A 515 26.44 -0.20 -6.47
C ALA A 515 27.56 -0.03 -5.41
N CYS A 516 27.23 0.45 -4.21
CA CYS A 516 28.18 0.60 -3.11
C CYS A 516 28.47 -0.70 -2.37
N SER A 517 27.63 -1.72 -2.45
CA SER A 517 27.87 -3.00 -1.77
C SER A 517 28.80 -3.96 -2.52
N GLY A 518 29.08 -3.69 -3.79
CA GLY A 518 29.97 -4.51 -4.66
C GLY A 518 31.29 -3.86 -5.07
N SER A 519 31.48 -2.56 -4.88
CA SER A 519 32.68 -1.79 -5.18
C SER A 519 33.43 -1.39 -3.90
N LYS A 520 34.73 -1.11 -4.03
CA LYS A 520 35.54 -0.69 -2.87
C LYS A 520 34.89 0.51 -2.18
N LEU A 521 34.89 0.51 -0.84
CA LEU A 521 34.31 1.55 0.04
C LEU A 521 34.76 3.00 -0.31
N SER A 522 35.82 3.13 -1.11
CA SER A 522 36.35 4.41 -1.62
C SER A 522 35.50 5.07 -2.70
N ASP A 523 34.56 4.35 -3.31
CA ASP A 523 33.78 4.83 -4.44
C ASP A 523 32.37 5.31 -4.02
N CYS A 524 32.09 5.25 -2.71
CA CYS A 524 30.84 5.75 -2.14
C CYS A 524 30.99 7.24 -1.74
N PRO A 525 29.92 8.05 -1.89
CA PRO A 525 29.93 9.44 -1.45
C PRO A 525 30.37 9.55 0.02
N GLN A 526 31.36 10.40 0.29
CA GLN A 526 31.86 10.61 1.66
C GLN A 526 30.75 11.19 2.54
N GLY A 527 30.39 10.46 3.61
CA GLY A 527 29.34 10.88 4.55
C GLY A 527 28.24 9.84 4.80
N LEU A 528 28.18 8.77 4.00
CA LEU A 528 27.25 7.66 4.26
C LEU A 528 27.80 6.76 5.37
N SER A 529 27.11 6.74 6.51
CA SER A 529 27.43 5.79 7.59
C SER A 529 27.12 4.35 7.14
N PRO A 530 28.05 3.39 7.23
CA PRO A 530 27.80 1.98 6.90
C PRO A 530 26.61 1.36 7.65
N SER A 531 26.24 1.90 8.81
CA SER A 531 25.08 1.50 9.61
C SER A 531 23.73 1.81 8.93
N LEU A 532 23.69 2.75 7.98
CA LEU A 532 22.47 3.05 7.19
C LEU A 532 22.36 2.13 5.97
N LEU A 533 23.48 1.62 5.45
CA LEU A 533 23.53 0.68 4.35
C LEU A 533 23.09 -0.74 4.76
N SER A 534 23.19 -1.09 6.03
CA SER A 534 22.83 -2.43 6.55
C SER A 534 21.36 -2.60 6.90
N GLY A 535 20.50 -1.61 6.62
CA GLY A 535 19.07 -1.71 6.98
C GLY A 535 18.80 -1.69 8.48
N ALA A 536 19.77 -1.25 9.28
CA ALA A 536 19.62 -1.09 10.71
C ALA A 536 18.78 0.17 11.05
N ILE A 537 17.51 0.17 10.63
CA ILE A 537 16.45 0.72 11.46
C ILE A 537 16.56 -0.11 12.74
N ALA A 538 16.88 0.53 13.86
CA ALA A 538 16.97 -0.18 15.13
C ALA A 538 15.74 -1.08 15.27
N GLU A 539 15.93 -2.39 15.51
CA GLU A 539 14.83 -3.36 15.67
C GLU A 539 13.76 -2.88 16.68
N SER A 540 14.14 -1.98 17.59
CA SER A 540 13.26 -1.31 18.55
C SER A 540 12.28 -0.31 17.93
N SER A 541 12.47 0.14 16.67
CA SER A 541 11.56 1.07 15.98
C SER A 541 10.66 0.37 14.95
N LEU A 542 10.84 -0.92 14.70
CA LEU A 542 9.96 -1.75 13.86
C LEU A 542 8.72 -2.25 14.64
N VAL A 543 8.07 -1.38 15.41
CA VAL A 543 6.74 -1.66 15.93
C VAL A 543 5.77 -1.50 14.76
N ALA A 544 4.91 -2.50 14.53
CA ALA A 544 3.81 -2.36 13.58
C ALA A 544 2.98 -1.11 13.93
N GLY A 545 2.77 -0.23 12.97
CA GLY A 545 2.04 1.02 13.14
C GLY A 545 2.89 2.27 12.93
N LEU A 546 2.25 3.42 12.96
CA LEU A 546 2.92 4.72 12.83
C LEU A 546 3.88 4.98 13.98
N PRO A 547 5.04 5.61 13.72
CA PRO A 547 5.95 6.02 14.79
C PRO A 547 5.29 7.03 15.72
N LYS A 548 5.58 6.87 17.01
CA LYS A 548 5.03 7.70 18.09
C LYS A 548 6.03 8.75 18.52
N LEU A 549 5.62 10.01 18.50
CA LEU A 549 6.42 11.15 18.93
C LEU A 549 5.71 11.87 20.07
N SER A 550 6.40 12.06 21.20
CA SER A 550 5.82 12.81 22.34
C SER A 550 5.81 14.30 22.06
N VAL A 551 4.84 15.00 22.61
CA VAL A 551 4.82 16.48 22.65
C VAL A 551 6.14 17.00 23.22
N GLY A 552 6.70 18.04 22.62
CA GLY A 552 8.00 18.62 22.97
C GLY A 552 9.20 17.96 22.32
N THR A 553 9.01 16.79 21.64
CA THR A 553 10.10 16.15 20.88
C THR A 553 10.59 17.08 19.77
N ALA A 554 11.90 17.33 19.73
CA ALA A 554 12.52 18.04 18.61
C ALA A 554 12.73 17.09 17.43
N ILE A 555 12.38 17.53 16.23
CA ILE A 555 12.50 16.76 14.99
C ILE A 555 13.27 17.54 13.92
N ALA A 556 13.89 16.80 13.00
CA ALA A 556 14.46 17.32 11.77
C ALA A 556 14.28 16.32 10.63
N TYR A 557 14.33 16.82 9.41
CA TYR A 557 14.38 16.00 8.21
C TYR A 557 15.79 16.04 7.66
N ARG A 558 16.39 14.87 7.41
CA ARG A 558 17.67 14.74 6.72
C ARG A 558 17.40 14.28 5.31
N ILE A 559 17.72 15.13 4.32
CA ILE A 559 17.57 14.85 2.89
C ILE A 559 18.94 14.52 2.32
N GLU A 560 19.03 13.45 1.54
CA GLU A 560 20.26 12.92 0.94
C GLU A 560 20.11 12.92 -0.58
N ASN A 561 21.06 13.55 -1.28
CA ASN A 561 21.11 13.61 -2.73
C ASN A 561 22.05 12.53 -3.27
N TYR A 562 21.52 11.52 -3.95
CA TYR A 562 22.30 10.47 -4.64
C TYR A 562 22.38 10.69 -6.16
N GLU A 563 21.88 11.83 -6.65
CA GLU A 563 22.03 12.24 -8.05
C GLU A 563 23.42 12.81 -8.33
N SER A 564 23.77 12.88 -9.62
CA SER A 564 24.96 13.57 -10.11
C SER A 564 24.77 15.09 -10.28
N GLU A 565 23.55 15.57 -10.03
CA GLU A 565 23.13 16.97 -10.16
C GLU A 565 22.58 17.49 -8.84
N PRO A 566 22.58 18.80 -8.60
CA PRO A 566 21.94 19.39 -7.43
C PRO A 566 20.42 19.12 -7.43
N ILE A 567 19.84 18.93 -6.24
CA ILE A 567 18.39 18.78 -6.04
C ILE A 567 17.86 19.91 -5.17
N TYR A 568 16.65 20.36 -5.47
CA TYR A 568 15.86 21.31 -4.68
C TYR A 568 14.84 20.55 -3.85
N TYR A 569 14.36 21.12 -2.74
CA TYR A 569 13.37 20.50 -1.90
C TYR A 569 12.33 21.46 -1.35
N LEU A 570 11.17 20.92 -1.02
CA LEU A 570 10.11 21.55 -0.24
C LEU A 570 9.61 20.55 0.81
N ILE A 571 9.28 21.05 2.00
CA ILE A 571 8.64 20.25 3.04
C ILE A 571 7.33 20.92 3.39
N VAL A 572 6.21 20.26 3.08
CA VAL A 572 4.85 20.75 3.32
C VAL A 572 4.02 19.66 3.98
N GLY A 573 2.95 20.03 4.68
CA GLY A 573 2.12 19.00 5.29
C GLY A 573 0.98 19.56 6.15
N LEU A 574 0.44 18.67 6.96
CA LEU A 574 -0.61 18.94 7.94
C LEU A 574 -0.10 18.64 9.34
N ASP A 575 -0.25 19.57 10.26
CA ASP A 575 -0.05 19.34 11.69
C ASP A 575 -1.18 18.50 12.29
N THR A 576 -1.11 18.22 13.60
CA THR A 576 -2.13 17.45 14.33
C THR A 576 -3.48 18.14 14.44
N ARG A 577 -3.57 19.44 14.12
CA ARG A 577 -4.82 20.22 14.00
C ARG A 577 -5.32 20.28 12.56
N THR A 578 -4.69 19.55 11.65
CA THR A 578 -4.97 19.61 10.21
C THR A 578 -4.77 21.02 9.64
N LYS A 579 -3.84 21.81 10.20
CA LYS A 579 -3.40 23.08 9.61
C LYS A 579 -2.31 22.80 8.59
N ALA A 580 -2.38 23.49 7.47
CA ALA A 580 -1.34 23.42 6.45
C ALA A 580 -0.09 24.16 6.93
N ILE A 581 1.05 23.48 6.90
CA ILE A 581 2.34 23.99 7.31
C ILE A 581 3.40 23.74 6.24
N ALA A 582 4.42 24.61 6.19
CA ALA A 582 5.62 24.43 5.40
C ALA A 582 6.85 24.68 6.26
N LEU A 583 7.89 23.86 6.06
CA LEU A 583 9.24 24.14 6.55
C LEU A 583 10.01 24.85 5.42
N VAL A 584 10.34 26.11 5.63
CA VAL A 584 10.98 26.97 4.65
C VAL A 584 12.43 27.20 5.07
N SER A 585 13.37 26.77 4.24
CA SER A 585 14.78 27.12 4.48
C SER A 585 15.01 28.61 4.16
N PRO A 586 15.76 29.33 5.01
CA PRO A 586 16.08 30.74 4.76
C PRO A 586 16.95 30.94 3.51
N THR A 587 17.60 29.90 3.04
CA THR A 587 18.42 29.90 1.84
C THR A 587 17.91 28.82 0.89
N ASN A 588 17.46 29.22 -0.29
CA ASN A 588 17.00 28.36 -1.37
C ASN A 588 18.17 27.54 -1.97
N LEU A 589 18.99 26.93 -1.14
CA LEU A 589 20.17 26.20 -1.57
C LEU A 589 19.78 24.78 -2.00
N ALA A 590 20.14 24.48 -3.25
CA ALA A 590 20.09 23.12 -3.73
C ALA A 590 21.07 22.25 -2.93
N ILE A 591 20.70 21.01 -2.65
CA ILE A 591 21.60 20.03 -2.06
C ILE A 591 22.53 19.52 -3.16
N PRO A 592 23.85 19.75 -3.04
CA PRO A 592 24.82 19.32 -4.05
C PRO A 592 24.84 17.78 -4.21
N PRO A 593 25.37 17.28 -5.34
CA PRO A 593 25.58 15.85 -5.56
C PRO A 593 26.34 15.16 -4.43
N GLY A 594 25.83 14.02 -3.99
CA GLY A 594 26.46 13.19 -2.95
C GLY A 594 26.45 13.80 -1.55
N GLN A 595 25.74 14.91 -1.34
CA GLN A 595 25.64 15.56 -0.04
C GLN A 595 24.31 15.31 0.64
N SER A 596 24.26 15.57 1.94
CA SER A 596 23.04 15.55 2.73
C SER A 596 22.84 16.88 3.46
N GLN A 597 21.59 17.27 3.67
CA GLN A 597 21.23 18.47 4.42
C GLN A 597 20.17 18.10 5.46
N ARG A 598 20.33 18.63 6.68
CA ARG A 598 19.33 18.52 7.74
C ARG A 598 18.49 19.79 7.79
N ILE A 599 17.18 19.64 7.92
CA ILE A 599 16.19 20.72 7.94
C ILE A 599 15.30 20.53 9.20
N PRO A 600 15.30 21.43 10.17
CA PRO A 600 16.18 22.57 10.34
C PRO A 600 17.67 22.18 10.51
N ASP A 601 18.55 23.09 10.13
CA ASP A 601 19.97 22.92 10.44
C ASP A 601 20.18 23.12 11.93
N THR A 602 20.48 22.03 12.63
CA THR A 602 20.57 22.00 14.08
C THR A 602 21.74 22.82 14.65
N SER A 603 22.67 23.28 13.80
CA SER A 603 23.80 24.09 14.19
C SER A 603 23.50 25.59 14.16
N THR A 604 22.56 26.03 13.36
CA THR A 604 22.31 27.45 13.08
C THR A 604 20.87 27.88 13.31
N GLU A 605 19.93 26.92 13.44
CA GLU A 605 18.49 27.18 13.44
C GLU A 605 17.80 26.59 14.67
N PRO A 606 16.71 27.23 15.17
CA PRO A 606 15.94 26.66 16.26
C PRO A 606 15.29 25.34 15.84
N LEU A 607 15.34 24.35 16.73
CA LEU A 607 14.74 23.05 16.49
C LEU A 607 13.22 23.15 16.48
N GLU A 608 12.61 22.53 15.45
CA GLU A 608 11.19 22.35 15.42
C GLU A 608 10.75 21.33 16.47
N ARG A 609 9.74 21.68 17.26
CA ARG A 609 9.21 20.82 18.32
C ARG A 609 7.79 20.40 18.01
N ILE A 610 7.52 19.12 18.20
CA ILE A 610 6.18 18.57 18.15
C ILE A 610 5.29 19.27 19.18
N THR A 611 4.18 19.83 18.74
CA THR A 611 3.23 20.57 19.59
C THR A 611 1.92 19.80 19.78
N ALA A 612 1.23 20.09 20.88
CA ALA A 612 -0.13 19.62 21.13
C ALA A 612 -1.12 20.21 20.08
N PRO A 613 -2.26 19.54 19.85
CA PRO A 613 -2.81 18.37 20.52
C PRO A 613 -2.18 17.05 20.04
N VAL A 614 -2.46 15.97 20.78
CA VAL A 614 -2.21 14.60 20.30
C VAL A 614 -3.04 14.33 19.05
N GLY A 615 -2.51 13.53 18.13
CA GLY A 615 -3.17 13.25 16.84
C GLY A 615 -2.20 12.77 15.79
N LEU A 616 -2.60 12.81 14.53
CA LEU A 616 -1.79 12.41 13.38
C LEU A 616 -1.19 13.65 12.71
N GLY A 617 0.14 13.65 12.53
CA GLY A 617 0.86 14.59 11.67
C GLY A 617 1.23 13.94 10.35
N GLN A 618 1.14 14.69 9.26
CA GLN A 618 1.45 14.21 7.91
C GLN A 618 2.28 15.24 7.16
N MET A 619 3.49 14.84 6.75
CA MET A 619 4.41 15.70 6.02
C MET A 619 4.78 15.06 4.67
N TYR A 620 5.03 15.90 3.69
CA TYR A 620 5.53 15.55 2.36
C TYR A 620 6.86 16.24 2.14
N VAL A 621 7.88 15.48 1.81
CA VAL A 621 9.17 16.00 1.34
C VAL A 621 9.19 15.82 -0.16
N ILE A 622 9.19 16.94 -0.88
CA ILE A 622 9.15 16.99 -2.35
C ILE A 622 10.53 17.44 -2.82
N CYS A 623 11.23 16.58 -3.52
CA CYS A 623 12.54 16.84 -4.13
C CYS A 623 12.40 16.98 -5.64
N SER A 624 13.19 17.89 -6.26
CA SER A 624 13.14 18.14 -7.70
C SER A 624 14.51 18.53 -8.24
N LYS A 625 14.78 18.19 -9.51
CA LYS A 625 15.94 18.74 -10.26
C LYS A 625 15.72 20.18 -10.69
N VAL A 626 14.46 20.64 -10.70
CA VAL A 626 14.08 22.01 -11.07
C VAL A 626 13.74 22.81 -9.81
N PRO A 627 14.17 24.07 -9.70
CA PRO A 627 13.85 24.91 -8.54
C PRO A 627 12.35 25.21 -8.46
N PHE A 628 11.82 25.32 -7.23
CA PHE A 628 10.42 25.65 -6.94
C PHE A 628 10.18 27.17 -6.96
N THR A 629 10.41 27.81 -8.10
CA THR A 629 10.45 29.28 -8.21
C THR A 629 9.10 29.94 -7.90
N ARG A 630 8.00 29.40 -8.43
CA ARG A 630 6.65 29.94 -8.19
C ARG A 630 6.22 29.73 -6.75
N THR A 631 6.43 28.51 -6.25
CA THR A 631 6.13 28.15 -4.88
C THR A 631 6.88 29.03 -3.89
N GLN A 632 8.18 29.21 -4.12
CA GLN A 632 9.01 30.06 -3.28
C GLN A 632 8.52 31.51 -3.26
N GLY A 633 8.12 32.04 -4.40
CA GLY A 633 7.59 33.41 -4.49
C GLY A 633 6.29 33.62 -3.71
N ILE A 634 5.52 32.55 -3.43
CA ILE A 634 4.36 32.62 -2.52
C ILE A 634 4.82 32.50 -1.06
N LEU A 635 5.67 31.54 -0.75
CA LEU A 635 6.16 31.28 0.62
C LEU A 635 6.98 32.48 1.18
N ASP A 636 7.70 33.20 0.35
CA ASP A 636 8.48 34.40 0.75
C ASP A 636 7.60 35.53 1.29
N LYS A 637 6.34 35.56 0.89
CA LYS A 637 5.36 36.56 1.38
C LYS A 637 4.78 36.18 2.74
N GLU A 638 4.85 34.91 3.12
CA GLU A 638 4.28 34.39 4.37
C GLU A 638 5.35 34.24 5.48
N LYS A 639 6.60 34.65 5.24
CA LYS A 639 7.74 34.39 6.16
C LYS A 639 7.63 35.14 7.48
N GLU A 640 7.34 34.39 8.55
CA GLU A 640 7.63 34.73 9.94
C GLU A 640 8.34 33.57 10.64
N GLY A 641 9.47 33.10 10.09
CA GLY A 641 10.22 31.98 10.69
C GLY A 641 10.39 30.79 9.73
N MET A 642 10.84 29.67 10.28
CA MET A 642 11.18 28.47 9.53
C MET A 642 10.00 27.55 9.34
N LEU A 643 9.16 27.37 10.36
CA LEU A 643 7.87 26.73 10.27
C LEU A 643 6.81 27.78 10.02
N VAL A 644 6.19 27.73 8.87
CA VAL A 644 5.16 28.69 8.42
C VAL A 644 3.81 27.98 8.37
N THR A 645 2.79 28.57 9.00
CA THR A 645 1.39 28.17 8.74
C THR A 645 0.92 28.84 7.47
N LEU A 646 0.49 28.05 6.49
CA LEU A 646 0.08 28.57 5.18
C LEU A 646 -1.30 29.26 5.26
N SER A 647 -1.38 30.50 4.85
CA SER A 647 -2.61 31.26 4.77
C SER A 647 -3.45 30.85 3.56
N ASP A 648 -2.79 30.53 2.43
CA ASP A 648 -3.42 30.02 1.20
C ASP A 648 -2.76 28.71 0.74
N PRO A 649 -3.05 27.60 1.42
CA PRO A 649 -2.41 26.30 1.12
C PRO A 649 -2.74 25.78 -0.29
N LEU A 650 -3.89 26.14 -0.84
CA LEU A 650 -4.29 25.70 -2.17
C LEU A 650 -3.45 26.35 -3.27
N SER A 651 -3.15 27.65 -3.16
CA SER A 651 -2.25 28.35 -4.07
C SER A 651 -0.83 27.77 -4.01
N VAL A 652 -0.33 27.45 -2.81
CA VAL A 652 0.97 26.75 -2.64
C VAL A 652 0.96 25.39 -3.33
N ALA A 653 -0.09 24.59 -3.15
CA ALA A 653 -0.19 23.27 -3.76
C ALA A 653 -0.26 23.33 -5.30
N ARG A 654 -1.00 24.28 -5.84
CA ARG A 654 -1.04 24.52 -7.29
C ARG A 654 0.31 24.99 -7.83
N ALA A 655 1.00 25.89 -7.14
CA ALA A 655 2.33 26.36 -7.52
C ALA A 655 3.37 25.26 -7.55
N ILE A 656 3.32 24.31 -6.59
CA ILE A 656 4.18 23.12 -6.59
C ILE A 656 3.97 22.30 -7.87
N LEU A 657 2.72 22.03 -8.25
CA LEU A 657 2.43 21.29 -9.48
C LEU A 657 2.84 22.06 -10.74
N GLU A 658 2.70 23.39 -10.76
CA GLU A 658 3.18 24.22 -11.87
C GLU A 658 4.71 24.23 -11.98
N ASP A 659 5.44 24.23 -10.86
CA ASP A 659 6.91 24.12 -10.86
C ASP A 659 7.39 22.74 -11.32
N LEU A 660 6.64 21.66 -11.01
CA LEU A 660 6.93 20.30 -11.45
C LEU A 660 6.43 20.00 -12.88
N ASN A 661 5.56 20.86 -13.44
CA ASN A 661 4.92 20.62 -14.72
C ASN A 661 5.89 20.86 -15.88
N GLN A 662 6.10 19.85 -16.70
CA GLN A 662 6.84 19.99 -17.95
C GLN A 662 5.87 20.30 -19.09
N ALA A 663 5.97 21.50 -19.61
CA ALA A 663 5.13 22.01 -20.71
C ALA A 663 5.35 21.24 -22.02
N GLN A 664 4.70 20.08 -22.18
CA GLN A 664 4.49 19.43 -23.46
C GLN A 664 3.07 18.86 -23.54
N ALA A 665 2.34 19.29 -24.59
CA ALA A 665 1.01 18.84 -25.01
C ALA A 665 -0.16 19.21 -24.05
N ASN A 666 -0.94 20.22 -24.44
CA ASN A 666 -2.15 20.77 -23.79
C ASN A 666 -1.94 21.35 -22.39
N PRO A 667 -1.27 22.49 -22.28
CA PRO A 667 -0.99 23.12 -20.98
C PRO A 667 -2.22 23.73 -20.28
N SER A 668 -3.41 23.70 -20.89
CA SER A 668 -4.58 24.40 -20.30
C SER A 668 -5.34 23.58 -19.28
N GLU A 669 -5.42 22.25 -19.37
CA GLU A 669 -6.35 21.43 -18.57
C GLU A 669 -5.69 20.39 -17.63
N SER A 670 -4.40 20.11 -17.80
CA SER A 670 -3.69 19.09 -17.01
C SER A 670 -2.27 19.46 -16.67
N TYR A 671 -1.75 18.84 -15.60
CA TYR A 671 -0.33 18.81 -15.26
C TYR A 671 0.29 17.55 -15.85
N ALA A 672 1.47 17.66 -16.47
CA ALA A 672 2.25 16.52 -16.95
C ALA A 672 3.58 16.46 -16.20
N LEU A 673 3.73 15.49 -15.33
CA LEU A 673 4.85 15.35 -14.40
C LEU A 673 5.79 14.22 -14.89
N ASP A 674 7.08 14.52 -15.04
CA ASP A 674 8.10 13.54 -15.46
C ASP A 674 8.76 12.91 -14.23
N LEU A 675 8.62 11.60 -14.05
CA LEU A 675 9.13 10.86 -12.88
C LEU A 675 10.67 10.83 -12.78
N ASN A 676 11.39 11.29 -13.80
CA ASN A 676 12.83 11.48 -13.72
C ASN A 676 13.24 12.79 -13.01
N GLN A 677 12.30 13.71 -12.82
CA GLN A 677 12.58 15.08 -12.38
C GLN A 677 12.21 15.34 -10.92
N TRP A 678 11.31 14.52 -10.33
CA TRP A 678 10.88 14.75 -8.96
C TRP A 678 10.68 13.46 -8.16
N ALA A 679 10.75 13.59 -6.85
CA ALA A 679 10.38 12.58 -5.88
C ALA A 679 9.58 13.22 -4.75
N THR A 680 8.48 12.57 -4.35
CA THR A 680 7.71 12.95 -3.17
C THR A 680 7.63 11.76 -2.23
N LEU A 681 8.11 11.96 -1.01
CA LEU A 681 8.06 10.99 0.07
C LEU A 681 7.15 11.52 1.19
N SER A 682 6.26 10.67 1.71
CA SER A 682 5.36 11.04 2.80
C SER A 682 5.88 10.54 4.15
N PHE A 683 5.64 11.30 5.21
CA PHE A 683 5.98 10.94 6.58
C PHE A 683 4.74 11.13 7.45
N MET A 684 4.19 10.03 7.96
CA MET A 684 3.12 10.05 8.96
C MET A 684 3.66 9.63 10.31
N TYR A 685 3.18 10.31 11.35
CA TYR A 685 3.53 9.98 12.74
C TYR A 685 2.35 10.31 13.67
N GLN A 686 2.28 9.58 14.76
CA GLN A 686 1.32 9.83 15.82
C GLN A 686 1.95 10.67 16.91
N VAL A 687 1.35 11.80 17.23
CA VAL A 687 1.71 12.60 18.39
C VAL A 687 1.01 12.05 19.62
N ILE A 688 1.79 11.79 20.67
CA ILE A 688 1.32 11.30 21.97
C ILE A 688 1.76 12.28 23.07
N ASN A 689 1.13 12.19 24.24
CA ASN A 689 1.52 12.99 25.43
C ASN A 689 2.91 12.67 25.91
#